data_458e11b94ae4bb9eaa01cfc0e72d0605
#
_entry.id   458e11b94ae4bb9eaa01cfc0e72d0605
#
_cell.length_a   1.000
_cell.length_b   1.000
_cell.length_c   1.000
_cell.angle_alpha   90.00
_cell.angle_beta   90.00
_cell.angle_gamma   90.00
#
_symmetry.space_group_name_H-M   'P 1'
#
loop_
_entity.id
_entity.type
_entity.pdbx_description
1 polymer ?
#
loop_
_entity_poly.entity_id
_entity_poly.type
_entity_poly.pdbx_seq_one_letter_code
_entity_poly.pdbx_strand_id
1 'polypeptide(L)'
;MGDYQELVSSQSQTNTVAGVATFRRRKIEIEVVENASRGPTWEFPGFGSSQRLYIPATDLANIQLSQSRTLLSEWLATAIIGNDFLGSVLYSVSNVAAKSGKLTPVPLLMVSIVVQLYKLMYAEVITAIPMNGGTYNALLNTTSKPIATVAACLGILSYVATATVAAISAVNYLSTQVNIPIVACTIAILLAFGLLALLGIVANSRAALAIFLHHIVVLSILAISCVIYGIQNPTVFRENMQTEFPDVIIAGKMLDGSAFTAVFFGFGAAMLGITGFESSSNYVEEQASGVFRKTLRNAALPTTIFNISLGIGILAVLPLGGDGGIYASKDALLSKAAEVALGSWFSTWVSVDAFIVLSGSVLTSYVGICGLVRRLATDRVLPSFLAKTNQLRGTNHYVIAAFFLLSASLVLILNTDSTIMNGVYTYAFLGLMALFASAAMLLKAKRPEIPRDVIAPWSTLVLGLVMVVVAIFANLLGDPSVLMYFALYFIVVALVMFIMFERVTILRCLLALMKKTAPSQYAKETAVNYFRTRDTPEVEHTGARGGRTIARAITSIRSAPIIFFCKRPDLTIINKVIVYVRRNEQTHTLRIVHVFSDEESDASVLESFRNLAMLFDSMYPKIRIDFVSVQGDFNPATIEWLSKKMDVPRSMMFITQPDMVSAERVSSVGVRVITE
;
A
#
# COMPACT_ATOMS: atom_id res chain seq x y z
N MET A 1 -31.32 13.48 -47.33
CA MET A 1 -31.68 14.67 -46.52
C MET A 1 -33.15 14.66 -46.09
N GLY A 2 -34.02 13.90 -46.76
CA GLY A 2 -35.43 13.75 -46.39
C GLY A 2 -35.70 12.90 -45.15
N ASP A 3 -35.01 11.77 -45.03
CA ASP A 3 -35.27 10.79 -43.97
C ASP A 3 -34.83 11.21 -42.53
N TYR A 4 -33.99 12.22 -42.43
CA TYR A 4 -33.56 12.76 -41.13
C TYR A 4 -34.57 13.69 -40.46
N GLN A 5 -35.47 14.33 -41.25
CA GLN A 5 -36.50 15.19 -40.71
C GLN A 5 -37.71 14.43 -40.18
N GLU A 6 -38.06 13.32 -40.78
CA GLU A 6 -39.17 12.48 -40.30
C GLU A 6 -38.85 11.73 -39.00
N LEU A 7 -37.61 11.27 -38.81
CA LEU A 7 -37.18 10.64 -37.55
C LEU A 7 -37.18 11.64 -36.34
N VAL A 8 -36.93 12.91 -36.60
CA VAL A 8 -36.98 13.96 -35.59
C VAL A 8 -38.40 14.37 -35.21
N SER A 9 -39.35 14.30 -36.20
CA SER A 9 -40.74 14.65 -35.95
C SER A 9 -41.55 13.55 -35.25
N SER A 10 -41.24 12.30 -35.46
CA SER A 10 -41.93 11.17 -34.80
C SER A 10 -41.51 10.96 -33.32
N GLN A 11 -40.36 11.46 -32.90
CA GLN A 11 -39.88 11.38 -31.48
C GLN A 11 -40.34 12.57 -30.63
N SER A 12 -40.94 13.60 -31.20
CA SER A 12 -41.36 14.81 -30.45
C SER A 12 -42.68 14.61 -29.67
N GLN A 13 -43.38 13.48 -29.85
CA GLN A 13 -44.67 13.22 -29.21
C GLN A 13 -44.62 12.26 -28.01
N THR A 14 -43.49 11.70 -27.70
CA THR A 14 -43.35 10.79 -26.53
C THR A 14 -42.32 11.29 -25.54
N ASN A 15 -42.83 11.87 -24.45
CA ASN A 15 -42.13 12.26 -23.23
C ASN A 15 -41.30 13.54 -23.27
N THR A 16 -41.63 14.47 -22.39
CA THR A 16 -40.87 15.67 -22.01
C THR A 16 -39.41 15.43 -21.73
N VAL A 17 -39.04 14.24 -21.33
CA VAL A 17 -37.65 13.79 -21.08
C VAL A 17 -36.87 13.65 -22.40
N ALA A 18 -37.48 13.14 -23.45
CA ALA A 18 -36.83 13.00 -24.76
C ALA A 18 -36.58 14.36 -25.47
N GLY A 19 -37.49 15.29 -25.30
CA GLY A 19 -37.33 16.67 -25.79
C GLY A 19 -36.22 17.45 -25.10
N VAL A 20 -36.03 17.25 -23.80
CA VAL A 20 -34.93 17.84 -23.02
C VAL A 20 -33.59 17.19 -23.38
N ALA A 21 -33.56 15.87 -23.62
CA ALA A 21 -32.35 15.17 -24.02
C ALA A 21 -31.90 15.58 -25.44
N THR A 22 -32.81 15.74 -26.40
CA THR A 22 -32.49 16.22 -27.75
C THR A 22 -32.06 17.68 -27.78
N PHE A 23 -32.62 18.53 -26.94
CA PHE A 23 -32.20 19.92 -26.82
C PHE A 23 -30.82 20.05 -26.16
N ARG A 24 -30.54 19.25 -25.11
CA ARG A 24 -29.22 19.13 -24.52
C ARG A 24 -28.18 18.60 -25.54
N ARG A 25 -28.52 17.62 -26.37
CA ARG A 25 -27.65 17.09 -27.40
C ARG A 25 -27.22 18.16 -28.42
N ARG A 26 -28.12 19.01 -28.91
CA ARG A 26 -27.80 20.16 -29.78
C ARG A 26 -26.86 21.16 -29.11
N LYS A 27 -27.15 21.51 -27.87
CA LYS A 27 -26.29 22.43 -27.11
C LYS A 27 -24.91 21.86 -26.83
N ILE A 28 -24.83 20.55 -26.60
CA ILE A 28 -23.58 19.83 -26.37
C ILE A 28 -22.76 19.69 -27.65
N GLU A 29 -23.39 19.45 -28.80
CA GLU A 29 -22.70 19.44 -30.09
C GLU A 29 -22.06 20.80 -30.41
N ILE A 30 -22.72 21.90 -30.08
CA ILE A 30 -22.17 23.25 -30.22
C ILE A 30 -21.01 23.48 -29.23
N GLU A 31 -21.14 23.05 -27.96
CA GLU A 31 -20.06 23.10 -26.97
C GLU A 31 -18.89 22.18 -27.35
N VAL A 32 -19.17 21.04 -27.98
CA VAL A 32 -18.15 20.10 -28.50
C VAL A 32 -17.30 20.78 -29.58
N VAL A 33 -17.92 21.48 -30.52
CA VAL A 33 -17.20 22.20 -31.57
C VAL A 33 -16.38 23.35 -30.98
N GLU A 34 -16.93 24.14 -30.08
CA GLU A 34 -16.21 25.23 -29.42
C GLU A 34 -15.08 24.72 -28.51
N ASN A 35 -15.31 23.65 -27.76
CA ASN A 35 -14.27 23.09 -26.88
C ASN A 35 -13.19 22.32 -27.66
N ALA A 36 -13.54 21.72 -28.78
CA ALA A 36 -12.58 21.08 -29.67
C ALA A 36 -11.63 22.12 -30.31
N SER A 37 -12.13 23.35 -30.56
CA SER A 37 -11.32 24.46 -31.09
C SER A 37 -10.39 25.11 -30.05
N ARG A 38 -10.63 24.90 -28.75
CA ARG A 38 -9.87 25.50 -27.63
C ARG A 38 -8.61 24.75 -27.21
N GLY A 39 -8.33 23.58 -27.78
CA GLY A 39 -7.16 22.78 -27.47
C GLY A 39 -6.39 22.35 -28.70
N PRO A 40 -5.13 21.94 -28.55
CA PRO A 40 -4.40 21.37 -29.68
C PRO A 40 -5.10 20.10 -30.18
N THR A 41 -5.27 20.02 -31.49
CA THR A 41 -6.01 18.93 -32.15
C THR A 41 -5.44 17.53 -31.86
N TRP A 42 -4.14 17.45 -31.60
CA TRP A 42 -3.46 16.20 -31.25
C TRP A 42 -3.83 15.66 -29.84
N GLU A 43 -4.46 16.46 -29.00
CA GLU A 43 -4.98 16.03 -27.69
C GLU A 43 -6.37 15.41 -27.77
N PHE A 44 -7.05 15.49 -28.92
CA PHE A 44 -8.38 14.89 -29.10
C PHE A 44 -8.25 13.37 -29.29
N PRO A 45 -8.83 12.54 -28.41
CA PRO A 45 -8.66 11.08 -28.43
C PRO A 45 -9.46 10.40 -29.57
N GLY A 46 -10.22 11.17 -30.37
CA GLY A 46 -11.12 10.63 -31.38
C GLY A 46 -12.47 10.18 -30.80
N PHE A 47 -13.38 9.78 -31.70
CA PHE A 47 -14.67 9.23 -31.30
C PHE A 47 -14.56 7.75 -30.92
N GLY A 48 -15.43 7.33 -30.00
CA GLY A 48 -15.52 5.95 -29.55
C GLY A 48 -16.03 5.00 -30.64
N SER A 49 -15.80 3.73 -30.41
CA SER A 49 -16.23 2.64 -31.29
C SER A 49 -16.99 1.57 -30.50
N SER A 50 -17.82 0.80 -31.20
CA SER A 50 -18.45 -0.40 -30.64
C SER A 50 -17.72 -1.64 -31.16
N GLN A 51 -17.28 -2.51 -30.26
CA GLN A 51 -16.60 -3.77 -30.58
C GLN A 51 -17.31 -4.93 -29.92
N ARG A 52 -17.27 -6.09 -30.60
CA ARG A 52 -17.73 -7.35 -30.03
C ARG A 52 -16.55 -8.29 -29.88
N LEU A 53 -16.44 -8.91 -28.74
CA LEU A 53 -15.41 -9.91 -28.44
C LEU A 53 -16.06 -11.24 -28.10
N TYR A 54 -15.41 -12.30 -28.56
CA TYR A 54 -15.76 -13.68 -28.24
C TYR A 54 -14.59 -14.31 -27.48
N ILE A 55 -14.89 -15.01 -26.39
CA ILE A 55 -13.88 -15.67 -25.58
C ILE A 55 -13.78 -17.14 -26.01
N PRO A 56 -12.64 -17.58 -26.56
CA PRO A 56 -12.42 -18.98 -26.88
C PRO A 56 -12.42 -19.83 -25.59
N ALA A 57 -13.13 -20.96 -25.60
CA ALA A 57 -13.16 -21.87 -24.46
C ALA A 57 -11.78 -22.41 -24.08
N THR A 58 -10.89 -22.57 -25.07
CA THR A 58 -9.48 -22.96 -24.86
C THR A 58 -8.70 -21.96 -24.05
N ASP A 59 -8.94 -20.66 -24.24
CA ASP A 59 -8.25 -19.60 -23.51
C ASP A 59 -8.69 -19.56 -22.04
N LEU A 60 -9.99 -19.76 -21.78
CA LEU A 60 -10.51 -19.85 -20.41
C LEU A 60 -9.94 -21.06 -19.67
N ALA A 61 -9.87 -22.23 -20.30
CA ALA A 61 -9.28 -23.42 -19.72
C ALA A 61 -7.79 -23.21 -19.39
N ASN A 62 -7.02 -22.59 -20.30
CA ASN A 62 -5.61 -22.28 -20.08
C ASN A 62 -5.41 -21.28 -18.91
N ILE A 63 -6.30 -20.30 -18.76
CA ILE A 63 -6.25 -19.34 -17.66
C ILE A 63 -6.57 -20.03 -16.32
N GLN A 64 -7.58 -20.88 -16.28
CA GLN A 64 -7.91 -21.65 -15.08
C GLN A 64 -6.76 -22.56 -14.65
N LEU A 65 -6.10 -23.23 -15.59
CA LEU A 65 -4.91 -24.03 -15.33
C LEU A 65 -3.72 -23.19 -14.84
N SER A 66 -3.53 -21.98 -15.38
CA SER A 66 -2.46 -21.08 -14.95
C SER A 66 -2.70 -20.42 -13.58
N GLN A 67 -3.95 -20.34 -13.15
CA GLN A 67 -4.34 -19.83 -11.82
C GLN A 67 -4.04 -20.82 -10.69
N SER A 68 -3.75 -22.09 -10.98
CA SER A 68 -3.30 -23.06 -9.99
C SER A 68 -1.85 -22.81 -9.50
N ARG A 69 -1.48 -21.55 -9.26
CA ARG A 69 -0.23 -21.21 -8.57
C ARG A 69 -0.26 -21.83 -7.18
N THR A 70 0.90 -22.35 -6.75
CA THR A 70 1.08 -22.82 -5.37
C THR A 70 0.98 -21.63 -4.43
N LEU A 71 -0.22 -21.37 -3.93
CA LEU A 71 -0.49 -20.32 -2.95
C LEU A 71 0.09 -20.73 -1.59
N LEU A 72 0.49 -19.73 -0.81
CA LEU A 72 1.03 -19.95 0.52
C LEU A 72 -0.03 -20.53 1.45
N SER A 73 0.32 -21.64 2.11
CA SER A 73 -0.49 -22.22 3.18
C SER A 73 -0.39 -21.41 4.47
N GLU A 74 -1.26 -21.70 5.44
CA GLU A 74 -1.36 -20.98 6.71
C GLU A 74 -0.01 -20.79 7.42
N TRP A 75 0.74 -21.89 7.64
CA TRP A 75 2.00 -21.83 8.38
C TRP A 75 3.13 -21.15 7.59
N LEU A 76 3.16 -21.33 6.28
CA LEU A 76 4.18 -20.68 5.43
C LEU A 76 3.93 -19.17 5.33
N ALA A 77 2.68 -18.74 5.24
CA ALA A 77 2.31 -17.33 5.29
C ALA A 77 2.57 -16.74 6.69
N THR A 78 2.23 -17.48 7.76
CA THR A 78 2.51 -17.07 9.15
C THR A 78 4.00 -16.85 9.38
N ALA A 79 4.87 -17.72 8.86
CA ALA A 79 6.30 -17.61 9.06
C ALA A 79 6.91 -16.34 8.46
N ILE A 80 6.42 -15.92 7.29
CA ILE A 80 6.91 -14.72 6.61
C ILE A 80 6.66 -13.48 7.48
N ILE A 81 5.42 -13.27 7.96
CA ILE A 81 5.10 -12.12 8.80
C ILE A 81 5.49 -12.33 10.26
N GLY A 82 5.49 -13.56 10.74
CA GLY A 82 5.80 -13.88 12.13
C GLY A 82 7.21 -13.48 12.52
N ASN A 83 8.17 -13.62 11.62
CA ASN A 83 9.54 -13.14 11.82
C ASN A 83 9.59 -11.61 11.99
N ASP A 84 8.77 -10.86 11.26
CA ASP A 84 8.67 -9.40 11.40
C ASP A 84 7.99 -9.01 12.72
N PHE A 85 6.86 -9.65 13.05
CA PHE A 85 6.14 -9.43 14.31
C PHE A 85 6.98 -9.77 15.54
N LEU A 86 7.57 -10.96 15.58
CA LEU A 86 8.36 -11.39 16.75
C LEU A 86 9.72 -10.70 16.82
N GLY A 87 10.33 -10.43 15.65
CA GLY A 87 11.58 -9.66 15.59
C GLY A 87 11.44 -8.26 16.21
N SER A 88 10.25 -7.65 16.13
CA SER A 88 10.02 -6.34 16.74
C SER A 88 10.11 -6.35 18.29
N VAL A 89 9.85 -7.49 18.94
CA VAL A 89 10.00 -7.64 20.41
C VAL A 89 11.42 -7.37 20.85
N LEU A 90 12.42 -7.76 20.03
CA LEU A 90 13.84 -7.62 20.33
C LEU A 90 14.29 -6.17 20.58
N TYR A 91 13.69 -5.20 19.88
CA TYR A 91 14.03 -3.79 20.04
C TYR A 91 12.92 -2.97 20.73
N SER A 92 11.67 -3.41 20.71
CA SER A 92 10.57 -2.64 21.32
C SER A 92 10.64 -2.69 22.84
N VAL A 93 10.93 -3.86 23.43
CA VAL A 93 11.02 -4.03 24.87
C VAL A 93 12.08 -3.10 25.50
N SER A 94 13.25 -2.95 24.85
CA SER A 94 14.31 -2.06 25.30
C SER A 94 13.93 -0.58 25.20
N ASN A 95 13.30 -0.18 24.09
CA ASN A 95 12.85 1.20 23.89
C ASN A 95 11.77 1.61 24.91
N VAL A 96 10.86 0.69 25.22
CA VAL A 96 9.83 0.90 26.25
C VAL A 96 10.46 1.01 27.65
N ALA A 97 11.39 0.13 27.95
CA ALA A 97 12.06 0.14 29.27
C ALA A 97 12.83 1.44 29.48
N ALA A 98 13.46 1.99 28.47
CA ALA A 98 14.17 3.27 28.55
C ALA A 98 13.25 4.46 28.86
N LYS A 99 11.98 4.43 28.41
CA LYS A 99 10.99 5.52 28.62
C LYS A 99 10.09 5.29 29.86
N SER A 100 9.80 4.02 30.19
CA SER A 100 8.84 3.66 31.27
C SER A 100 9.47 3.22 32.57
N GLY A 101 10.76 2.86 32.57
CA GLY A 101 11.44 2.34 33.74
C GLY A 101 10.68 1.16 34.35
N LYS A 102 10.38 1.23 35.66
CA LYS A 102 9.65 0.18 36.37
C LYS A 102 8.24 -0.15 35.87
N LEU A 103 7.61 0.74 35.09
CA LEU A 103 6.28 0.52 34.50
C LEU A 103 6.32 -0.08 33.11
N THR A 104 7.45 -0.56 32.62
CA THR A 104 7.61 -1.21 31.30
C THR A 104 6.49 -2.21 30.92
N PRO A 105 5.99 -3.08 31.82
CA PRO A 105 4.93 -4.01 31.44
C PRO A 105 3.60 -3.34 31.08
N VAL A 106 3.32 -2.13 31.59
CA VAL A 106 2.03 -1.45 31.36
C VAL A 106 1.89 -0.97 29.93
N PRO A 107 2.82 -0.20 29.32
CA PRO A 107 2.78 0.14 27.91
C PRO A 107 2.83 -1.08 26.98
N LEU A 108 3.57 -2.14 27.33
CA LEU A 108 3.60 -3.38 26.55
C LEU A 108 2.25 -4.13 26.59
N LEU A 109 1.51 -4.07 27.68
CA LEU A 109 0.13 -4.55 27.76
C LEU A 109 -0.80 -3.67 26.90
N MET A 110 -0.67 -2.35 26.97
CA MET A 110 -1.48 -1.43 26.17
C MET A 110 -1.26 -1.66 24.66
N VAL A 111 -0.01 -1.81 24.23
CA VAL A 111 0.29 -2.10 22.82
C VAL A 111 -0.23 -3.47 22.41
N SER A 112 -0.22 -4.45 23.29
CA SER A 112 -0.79 -5.78 23.04
C SER A 112 -2.31 -5.70 22.80
N ILE A 113 -3.02 -4.79 23.47
CA ILE A 113 -4.43 -4.48 23.16
C ILE A 113 -4.56 -3.89 21.76
N VAL A 114 -3.70 -2.93 21.38
CA VAL A 114 -3.70 -2.35 20.03
C VAL A 114 -3.48 -3.42 18.96
N VAL A 115 -2.57 -4.37 19.19
CA VAL A 115 -2.34 -5.53 18.29
C VAL A 115 -3.64 -6.30 18.06
N GLN A 116 -4.43 -6.58 19.12
CA GLN A 116 -5.69 -7.32 18.98
C GLN A 116 -6.77 -6.49 18.25
N LEU A 117 -6.83 -5.18 18.49
CA LEU A 117 -7.75 -4.28 17.79
C LEU A 117 -7.42 -4.23 16.28
N TYR A 118 -6.15 -3.99 15.93
CA TYR A 118 -5.72 -3.90 14.54
C TYR A 118 -5.81 -5.24 13.80
N LYS A 119 -5.58 -6.36 14.47
CA LYS A 119 -5.83 -7.69 13.90
C LYS A 119 -7.26 -7.82 13.37
N LEU A 120 -8.26 -7.35 14.11
CA LEU A 120 -9.66 -7.38 13.67
C LEU A 120 -9.91 -6.42 12.50
N MET A 121 -9.33 -5.21 12.54
CA MET A 121 -9.47 -4.22 11.47
C MET A 121 -8.84 -4.73 10.16
N TYR A 122 -7.61 -5.27 10.23
CA TYR A 122 -6.94 -5.83 9.06
C TYR A 122 -7.69 -7.04 8.50
N ALA A 123 -8.24 -7.89 9.38
CA ALA A 123 -9.07 -9.02 8.95
C ALA A 123 -10.32 -8.55 8.20
N GLU A 124 -11.03 -7.50 8.68
CA GLU A 124 -12.20 -6.94 7.99
C GLU A 124 -11.83 -6.34 6.63
N VAL A 125 -10.84 -5.45 6.59
CA VAL A 125 -10.48 -4.73 5.38
C VAL A 125 -9.94 -5.66 4.30
N ILE A 126 -9.04 -6.58 4.66
CA ILE A 126 -8.40 -7.46 3.68
C ILE A 126 -9.35 -8.56 3.19
N THR A 127 -10.29 -9.03 4.01
CA THR A 127 -11.32 -9.97 3.51
C THR A 127 -12.35 -9.29 2.61
N ALA A 128 -12.57 -7.98 2.78
CA ALA A 128 -13.38 -7.18 1.87
C ALA A 128 -12.64 -6.86 0.55
N ILE A 129 -11.35 -6.56 0.62
CA ILE A 129 -10.51 -6.13 -0.52
C ILE A 129 -9.22 -6.96 -0.50
N PRO A 130 -9.24 -8.23 -0.95
CA PRO A 130 -8.10 -9.14 -0.88
C PRO A 130 -7.07 -8.86 -1.98
N MET A 131 -6.46 -7.70 -1.94
CA MET A 131 -5.46 -7.22 -2.91
C MET A 131 -4.24 -6.64 -2.22
N ASN A 132 -3.07 -6.82 -2.84
CA ASN A 132 -1.84 -6.19 -2.40
C ASN A 132 -1.97 -4.66 -2.43
N GLY A 133 -1.35 -3.97 -1.47
CA GLY A 133 -1.41 -2.51 -1.33
C GLY A 133 -2.01 -2.01 -0.02
N GLY A 134 -2.50 -2.90 0.84
CA GLY A 134 -2.89 -2.60 2.23
C GLY A 134 -3.70 -1.30 2.38
N THR A 135 -3.17 -0.36 3.17
CA THR A 135 -3.80 0.94 3.45
C THR A 135 -4.07 1.76 2.19
N TYR A 136 -3.15 1.74 1.21
CA TYR A 136 -3.34 2.42 -0.07
C TYR A 136 -4.61 1.93 -0.78
N ASN A 137 -4.79 0.61 -0.88
CA ASN A 137 -5.97 0.03 -1.53
C ASN A 137 -7.27 0.29 -0.77
N ALA A 138 -7.24 0.22 0.56
CA ALA A 138 -8.39 0.52 1.40
C ALA A 138 -8.88 1.96 1.16
N LEU A 139 -7.96 2.94 1.16
CA LEU A 139 -8.27 4.34 0.88
C LEU A 139 -8.68 4.58 -0.57
N LEU A 140 -8.05 3.88 -1.53
CA LEU A 140 -8.37 4.01 -2.94
C LEU A 140 -9.81 3.60 -3.26
N ASN A 141 -10.36 2.63 -2.53
CA ASN A 141 -11.73 2.14 -2.68
C ASN A 141 -12.75 2.92 -1.84
N THR A 142 -12.32 3.79 -0.95
CA THR A 142 -13.21 4.54 -0.03
C THR A 142 -13.11 6.05 -0.16
N THR A 143 -12.02 6.54 -0.77
CA THR A 143 -11.73 7.98 -0.93
C THR A 143 -11.27 8.28 -2.36
N SER A 144 -10.37 9.24 -2.50
CA SER A 144 -9.77 9.64 -3.78
C SER A 144 -8.32 9.14 -3.91
N LYS A 145 -7.84 9.06 -5.14
CA LYS A 145 -6.47 8.63 -5.45
C LYS A 145 -5.38 9.49 -4.77
N PRO A 146 -5.50 10.85 -4.70
CA PRO A 146 -4.52 11.66 -3.96
C PRO A 146 -4.41 11.31 -2.48
N ILE A 147 -5.55 11.06 -1.79
CA ILE A 147 -5.55 10.68 -0.37
C ILE A 147 -4.90 9.31 -0.20
N ALA A 148 -5.25 8.34 -1.05
CA ALA A 148 -4.60 7.02 -1.04
C ALA A 148 -3.08 7.12 -1.26
N THR A 149 -2.62 8.08 -2.07
CA THR A 149 -1.19 8.28 -2.32
C THR A 149 -0.43 8.77 -1.09
N VAL A 150 -1.03 9.55 -0.20
CA VAL A 150 -0.42 9.92 1.09
C VAL A 150 -0.12 8.67 1.91
N ALA A 151 -1.05 7.72 1.98
CA ALA A 151 -0.79 6.43 2.64
C ALA A 151 0.31 5.62 1.96
N ALA A 152 0.40 5.69 0.62
CA ALA A 152 1.49 5.05 -0.10
C ALA A 152 2.87 5.67 0.23
N CYS A 153 2.95 7.00 0.38
CA CYS A 153 4.17 7.68 0.83
C CYS A 153 4.60 7.19 2.22
N LEU A 154 3.66 7.16 3.18
CA LEU A 154 3.92 6.66 4.52
C LEU A 154 4.32 5.18 4.51
N GLY A 155 3.66 4.35 3.67
CA GLY A 155 4.00 2.93 3.52
C GLY A 155 5.42 2.71 2.99
N ILE A 156 5.86 3.48 1.98
CA ILE A 156 7.23 3.40 1.48
C ILE A 156 8.24 3.77 2.58
N LEU A 157 7.98 4.85 3.32
CA LEU A 157 8.84 5.27 4.41
C LEU A 157 8.85 4.28 5.57
N SER A 158 7.71 3.69 5.89
CA SER A 158 7.61 2.63 6.88
C SER A 158 8.51 1.45 6.53
N TYR A 159 8.48 0.97 5.27
CA TYR A 159 9.36 -0.11 4.82
C TYR A 159 10.84 0.25 4.87
N VAL A 160 11.21 1.47 4.42
CA VAL A 160 12.61 1.95 4.46
C VAL A 160 13.10 1.96 5.92
N ALA A 161 12.30 2.51 6.83
CA ALA A 161 12.64 2.60 8.22
C ALA A 161 12.65 1.22 8.92
N THR A 162 11.69 0.33 8.62
CA THR A 162 11.68 -1.04 9.14
C THR A 162 12.95 -1.79 8.76
N ALA A 163 13.35 -1.75 7.49
CA ALA A 163 14.56 -2.42 7.04
C ALA A 163 15.82 -1.89 7.73
N THR A 164 15.92 -0.56 7.91
CA THR A 164 17.08 0.06 8.58
C THR A 164 17.12 -0.25 10.06
N VAL A 165 16.00 -0.12 10.78
CA VAL A 165 15.91 -0.45 12.22
C VAL A 165 16.23 -1.93 12.47
N ALA A 166 15.65 -2.82 11.64
CA ALA A 166 15.92 -4.25 11.76
C ALA A 166 17.39 -4.59 11.48
N ALA A 167 17.99 -3.99 10.43
CA ALA A 167 19.39 -4.22 10.10
C ALA A 167 20.35 -3.72 11.19
N ILE A 168 20.12 -2.52 11.74
CA ILE A 168 20.93 -1.98 12.85
C ILE A 168 20.77 -2.84 14.10
N SER A 169 19.54 -3.18 14.47
CA SER A 169 19.29 -4.04 15.62
C SER A 169 19.97 -5.40 15.47
N ALA A 170 19.93 -6.00 14.26
CA ALA A 170 20.64 -7.25 13.98
C ALA A 170 22.15 -7.11 14.24
N VAL A 171 22.77 -6.03 13.73
CA VAL A 171 24.20 -5.76 13.93
C VAL A 171 24.50 -5.47 15.39
N ASN A 172 23.67 -4.75 16.12
CA ASN A 172 23.84 -4.46 17.53
C ASN A 172 23.84 -5.76 18.37
N TYR A 173 22.93 -6.70 18.10
CA TYR A 173 22.97 -8.02 18.75
C TYR A 173 24.23 -8.79 18.43
N LEU A 174 24.67 -8.77 17.16
CA LEU A 174 25.91 -9.45 16.76
C LEU A 174 27.16 -8.78 17.35
N SER A 175 27.16 -7.46 17.51
CA SER A 175 28.27 -6.70 18.07
C SER A 175 28.54 -7.02 19.54
N THR A 176 27.58 -7.60 20.28
CA THR A 176 27.80 -8.09 21.64
C THR A 176 28.74 -9.29 21.67
N GLN A 177 28.90 -10.00 20.57
CA GLN A 177 29.72 -11.22 20.48
C GLN A 177 31.03 -10.98 19.71
N VAL A 178 31.02 -10.08 18.72
CA VAL A 178 32.17 -9.80 17.85
C VAL A 178 32.29 -8.30 17.63
N ASN A 179 33.49 -7.76 17.80
CA ASN A 179 33.75 -6.34 17.55
C ASN A 179 33.68 -6.04 16.05
N ILE A 180 32.63 -5.39 15.59
CA ILE A 180 32.34 -5.08 14.18
C ILE A 180 31.94 -3.63 13.97
N PRO A 181 32.27 -3.01 12.82
CA PRO A 181 31.84 -1.65 12.49
C PRO A 181 30.34 -1.60 12.15
N ILE A 182 29.51 -1.04 13.05
CA ILE A 182 28.04 -1.09 12.96
C ILE A 182 27.53 -0.52 11.63
N VAL A 183 27.97 0.68 11.21
CA VAL A 183 27.52 1.34 9.98
C VAL A 183 27.78 0.46 8.74
N ALA A 184 29.01 -0.01 8.60
CA ALA A 184 29.41 -0.80 7.43
C ALA A 184 28.68 -2.14 7.38
N CYS A 185 28.57 -2.84 8.53
CA CYS A 185 27.85 -4.11 8.61
C CYS A 185 26.34 -3.95 8.35
N THR A 186 25.73 -2.87 8.82
CA THR A 186 24.32 -2.55 8.53
C THR A 186 24.08 -2.38 7.03
N ILE A 187 24.94 -1.59 6.35
CA ILE A 187 24.86 -1.41 4.89
C ILE A 187 25.12 -2.73 4.17
N ALA A 188 26.07 -3.55 4.66
CA ALA A 188 26.36 -4.86 4.08
C ALA A 188 25.15 -5.82 4.18
N ILE A 189 24.42 -5.84 5.30
CA ILE A 189 23.17 -6.60 5.45
C ILE A 189 22.12 -6.12 4.45
N LEU A 190 21.86 -4.80 4.39
CA LEU A 190 20.91 -4.24 3.44
C LEU A 190 21.27 -4.62 2.00
N LEU A 191 22.55 -4.54 1.62
CA LEU A 191 23.03 -4.95 0.30
C LEU A 191 22.86 -6.44 0.05
N ALA A 192 23.26 -7.30 1.00
CA ALA A 192 23.18 -8.75 0.88
C ALA A 192 21.74 -9.21 0.67
N PHE A 193 20.80 -8.71 1.45
CA PHE A 193 19.38 -9.05 1.30
C PHE A 193 18.74 -8.40 0.06
N GLY A 194 19.22 -7.23 -0.37
CA GLY A 194 18.88 -6.66 -1.67
C GLY A 194 19.32 -7.57 -2.83
N LEU A 195 20.55 -8.09 -2.79
CA LEU A 195 21.04 -9.06 -3.78
C LEU A 195 20.27 -10.38 -3.74
N LEU A 196 19.93 -10.89 -2.56
CA LEU A 196 19.06 -12.07 -2.43
C LEU A 196 17.69 -11.84 -3.03
N ALA A 197 17.11 -10.67 -2.81
CA ALA A 197 15.83 -10.27 -3.43
C ALA A 197 15.96 -10.18 -4.95
N LEU A 198 17.06 -9.68 -5.49
CA LEU A 198 17.33 -9.62 -6.94
C LEU A 198 17.49 -11.02 -7.55
N LEU A 199 18.10 -11.96 -6.82
CA LEU A 199 18.24 -13.33 -7.27
C LEU A 199 16.91 -14.10 -7.28
N GLY A 200 15.84 -13.51 -6.72
CA GLY A 200 14.53 -14.16 -6.63
C GLY A 200 14.48 -15.28 -5.60
N ILE A 201 15.48 -15.37 -4.71
CA ILE A 201 15.52 -16.30 -3.57
C ILE A 201 14.64 -15.71 -2.44
N VAL A 202 13.56 -15.08 -2.86
CA VAL A 202 12.60 -14.46 -1.97
C VAL A 202 11.66 -15.53 -1.46
N ALA A 203 11.86 -16.13 -0.44
CA ALA A 203 10.94 -17.06 0.18
C ALA A 203 11.16 -18.51 -0.15
N ASN A 204 12.23 -19.01 0.34
CA ASN A 204 12.08 -20.34 0.88
C ASN A 204 11.22 -20.20 2.16
N SER A 205 9.90 -20.16 1.98
CA SER A 205 8.91 -20.01 3.07
C SER A 205 9.08 -21.11 4.13
N ARG A 206 9.71 -22.24 3.77
CA ARG A 206 10.12 -23.30 4.70
C ARG A 206 11.29 -22.89 5.59
N ALA A 207 12.27 -22.17 5.03
CA ALA A 207 13.37 -21.63 5.84
C ALA A 207 12.86 -20.53 6.79
N ALA A 208 11.97 -19.66 6.32
CA ALA A 208 11.29 -18.68 7.18
C ALA A 208 10.52 -19.36 8.32
N LEU A 209 9.87 -20.51 8.05
CA LEU A 209 9.16 -21.29 9.07
C LEU A 209 10.13 -21.88 10.11
N ALA A 210 11.25 -22.42 9.67
CA ALA A 210 12.27 -22.94 10.59
C ALA A 210 12.82 -21.84 11.49
N ILE A 211 13.12 -20.65 10.94
CA ILE A 211 13.57 -19.47 11.70
C ILE A 211 12.51 -19.03 12.70
N PHE A 212 11.25 -18.90 12.28
CA PHE A 212 10.13 -18.49 13.13
C PHE A 212 9.93 -19.45 14.32
N LEU A 213 9.94 -20.75 14.08
CA LEU A 213 9.78 -21.75 15.14
C LEU A 213 10.99 -21.76 16.08
N HIS A 214 12.21 -21.65 15.55
CA HIS A 214 13.44 -21.54 16.34
C HIS A 214 13.37 -20.31 17.25
N HIS A 215 12.99 -19.15 16.73
CA HIS A 215 12.86 -17.91 17.49
C HIS A 215 11.84 -18.02 18.63
N ILE A 216 10.68 -18.64 18.38
CA ILE A 216 9.68 -18.91 19.44
C ILE A 216 10.31 -19.74 20.55
N VAL A 217 11.12 -20.76 20.23
CA VAL A 217 11.80 -21.60 21.23
C VAL A 217 12.79 -20.77 22.04
N VAL A 218 13.62 -19.97 21.37
CA VAL A 218 14.62 -19.12 22.05
C VAL A 218 13.95 -18.11 22.98
N LEU A 219 12.91 -17.38 22.52
CA LEU A 219 12.16 -16.45 23.36
C LEU A 219 11.42 -17.14 24.52
N SER A 220 10.92 -18.37 24.30
CA SER A 220 10.29 -19.15 25.37
C SER A 220 11.27 -19.53 26.46
N ILE A 221 12.46 -20.02 26.08
CA ILE A 221 13.52 -20.34 27.03
C ILE A 221 13.95 -19.07 27.78
N LEU A 222 14.12 -17.93 27.07
CA LEU A 222 14.46 -16.66 27.70
C LEU A 222 13.41 -16.21 28.70
N ALA A 223 12.13 -16.23 28.33
CA ALA A 223 11.04 -15.82 29.22
C ALA A 223 10.98 -16.70 30.48
N ILE A 224 11.10 -18.03 30.30
CA ILE A 224 11.09 -18.97 31.44
C ILE A 224 12.33 -18.76 32.33
N SER A 225 13.51 -18.58 31.75
CA SER A 225 14.74 -18.36 32.53
C SER A 225 14.69 -17.05 33.32
N CYS A 226 14.14 -15.98 32.71
CA CYS A 226 13.93 -14.72 33.44
C CYS A 226 12.99 -14.87 34.65
N VAL A 227 11.92 -15.65 34.51
CA VAL A 227 10.99 -15.95 35.59
C VAL A 227 11.69 -16.74 36.70
N ILE A 228 12.42 -17.80 36.35
CA ILE A 228 13.16 -18.63 37.32
C ILE A 228 14.19 -17.79 38.07
N TYR A 229 14.99 -16.99 37.36
CA TYR A 229 15.99 -16.11 37.95
C TYR A 229 15.37 -15.08 38.90
N GLY A 230 14.26 -14.45 38.48
CA GLY A 230 13.55 -13.47 39.31
C GLY A 230 12.95 -14.06 40.56
N ILE A 231 12.49 -15.32 40.54
CA ILE A 231 12.05 -16.03 41.78
C ILE A 231 13.23 -16.30 42.72
N GLN A 232 14.39 -16.66 42.14
CA GLN A 232 15.60 -16.93 42.94
C GLN A 232 16.24 -15.65 43.50
N ASN A 233 16.12 -14.52 42.79
CA ASN A 233 16.75 -13.25 43.12
C ASN A 233 15.70 -12.09 43.17
N PRO A 234 14.75 -12.10 44.11
CA PRO A 234 13.67 -11.11 44.16
C PRO A 234 14.13 -9.70 44.55
N THR A 235 15.37 -9.54 44.97
CA THR A 235 15.96 -8.23 45.38
C THR A 235 16.01 -7.27 44.20
N VAL A 236 16.47 -7.71 43.03
CA VAL A 236 16.58 -6.87 41.82
C VAL A 236 15.22 -6.28 41.43
N PHE A 237 14.19 -7.12 41.41
CA PHE A 237 12.83 -6.65 41.09
C PHE A 237 12.31 -5.65 42.11
N ARG A 238 12.59 -5.90 43.44
CA ARG A 238 12.17 -4.99 44.51
C ARG A 238 12.88 -3.65 44.40
N GLU A 239 14.19 -3.65 44.17
CA GLU A 239 14.99 -2.42 43.98
C GLU A 239 14.48 -1.62 42.77
N ASN A 240 14.22 -2.28 41.63
CA ASN A 240 13.65 -1.64 40.45
C ASN A 240 12.30 -0.98 40.75
N MET A 241 11.45 -1.60 41.57
CA MET A 241 10.15 -1.00 41.96
C MET A 241 10.29 0.24 42.85
N GLN A 242 11.42 0.40 43.56
CA GLN A 242 11.70 1.58 44.40
C GLN A 242 12.40 2.71 43.64
N THR A 243 12.95 2.44 42.44
CA THR A 243 13.63 3.45 41.64
C THR A 243 12.64 4.54 41.18
N GLU A 244 13.11 5.78 41.06
CA GLU A 244 12.33 6.89 40.52
C GLU A 244 11.98 6.69 39.07
N PHE A 245 10.96 7.42 38.58
CA PHE A 245 10.59 7.38 37.16
C PHE A 245 11.63 8.15 36.35
N PRO A 246 11.88 7.74 35.09
CA PRO A 246 12.80 8.46 34.20
C PRO A 246 12.29 9.86 33.92
N ASP A 247 13.18 10.85 34.02
CA ASP A 247 12.89 12.24 33.66
C ASP A 247 12.61 12.38 32.19
N VAL A 248 11.78 13.35 31.86
CA VAL A 248 11.32 13.58 30.49
C VAL A 248 11.60 15.02 30.08
N ILE A 249 12.12 15.19 28.86
CA ILE A 249 12.31 16.49 28.25
C ILE A 249 11.10 16.81 27.38
N ILE A 250 10.31 17.83 27.77
CA ILE A 250 9.17 18.32 27.00
C ILE A 250 9.42 19.77 26.61
N ALA A 251 9.39 20.08 25.32
CA ALA A 251 9.63 21.44 24.79
C ALA A 251 10.93 22.09 25.33
N GLY A 252 11.99 21.29 25.51
CA GLY A 252 13.29 21.76 25.99
C GLY A 252 13.38 21.97 27.51
N LYS A 253 12.33 21.65 28.28
CA LYS A 253 12.33 21.68 29.74
C LYS A 253 12.37 20.25 30.29
N MET A 254 13.31 20.01 31.21
CA MET A 254 13.36 18.77 31.99
C MET A 254 12.24 18.80 33.02
N LEU A 255 11.44 17.76 33.04
CA LEU A 255 10.36 17.55 34.00
C LEU A 255 10.62 16.26 34.76
N ASP A 256 10.38 16.30 36.06
CA ASP A 256 10.51 15.11 36.91
C ASP A 256 9.59 14.00 36.42
N GLY A 257 10.11 12.79 36.42
CA GLY A 257 9.38 11.61 35.97
C GLY A 257 8.18 11.32 36.85
N SER A 258 7.07 10.90 36.24
CA SER A 258 5.86 10.48 36.91
C SER A 258 5.31 9.20 36.34
N ALA A 259 4.41 8.51 37.06
CA ALA A 259 3.75 7.33 36.53
C ALA A 259 3.00 7.62 35.23
N PHE A 260 2.39 8.80 35.10
CA PHE A 260 1.70 9.21 33.87
C PHE A 260 2.67 9.40 32.69
N THR A 261 3.76 10.14 32.90
CA THR A 261 4.76 10.37 31.82
C THR A 261 5.43 9.07 31.42
N ALA A 262 5.77 8.19 32.34
CA ALA A 262 6.35 6.88 32.09
C ALA A 262 5.43 5.99 31.23
N VAL A 263 4.13 5.95 31.56
CA VAL A 263 3.16 5.18 30.76
C VAL A 263 2.89 5.85 29.40
N PHE A 264 2.74 7.17 29.37
CA PHE A 264 2.41 7.91 28.15
C PHE A 264 3.52 7.82 27.08
N PHE A 265 4.77 8.16 27.47
CA PHE A 265 5.92 8.09 26.55
C PHE A 265 6.34 6.65 26.24
N GLY A 266 6.22 5.78 27.25
CA GLY A 266 6.44 4.35 27.05
C GLY A 266 5.45 3.71 26.10
N PHE A 267 4.18 4.13 26.12
CA PHE A 267 3.18 3.68 25.16
C PHE A 267 3.51 4.13 23.74
N GLY A 268 3.96 5.38 23.57
CA GLY A 268 4.46 5.86 22.29
C GLY A 268 5.61 4.98 21.75
N ALA A 269 6.58 4.67 22.59
CA ALA A 269 7.72 3.80 22.24
C ALA A 269 7.30 2.34 21.99
N ALA A 270 6.30 1.83 22.72
CA ALA A 270 5.79 0.46 22.60
C ALA A 270 5.14 0.20 21.23
N MET A 271 4.68 1.23 20.54
CA MET A 271 4.05 1.10 19.23
C MET A 271 5.00 0.56 18.16
N LEU A 272 6.31 0.64 18.36
CA LEU A 272 7.30 -0.05 17.52
C LEU A 272 7.15 -1.58 17.54
N GLY A 273 6.55 -2.14 18.57
CA GLY A 273 6.36 -3.59 18.74
C GLY A 273 5.16 -4.20 18.01
N ILE A 274 4.47 -3.45 17.15
CA ILE A 274 3.33 -3.93 16.35
C ILE A 274 3.57 -3.90 14.84
N THR A 275 4.80 -4.01 14.42
CA THR A 275 5.16 -4.08 13.00
C THR A 275 4.71 -5.40 12.37
N GLY A 276 4.58 -5.42 11.04
CA GLY A 276 4.22 -6.64 10.29
C GLY A 276 2.80 -6.67 9.74
N PHE A 277 1.84 -5.90 10.28
CA PHE A 277 0.48 -5.81 9.71
C PHE A 277 0.50 -5.29 8.28
N GLU A 278 1.24 -4.22 8.02
CA GLU A 278 1.40 -3.64 6.70
C GLU A 278 2.10 -4.59 5.73
N SER A 279 3.15 -5.28 6.20
CA SER A 279 3.87 -6.28 5.41
C SER A 279 2.92 -7.39 4.97
N SER A 280 2.10 -7.91 5.87
CA SER A 280 1.12 -8.96 5.59
C SER A 280 0.10 -8.56 4.52
N SER A 281 -0.31 -7.30 4.50
CA SER A 281 -1.31 -6.76 3.58
C SER A 281 -0.76 -6.49 2.16
N ASN A 282 0.55 -6.59 1.95
CA ASN A 282 1.19 -6.36 0.66
C ASN A 282 1.58 -7.66 -0.09
N TYR A 283 1.25 -8.84 0.45
CA TYR A 283 1.36 -10.12 -0.26
C TYR A 283 0.14 -11.05 -0.04
N VAL A 284 -1.02 -10.43 0.07
CA VAL A 284 -2.30 -11.15 0.24
C VAL A 284 -2.64 -12.01 -0.98
N GLU A 285 -2.30 -11.51 -2.18
CA GLU A 285 -2.56 -12.21 -3.45
C GLU A 285 -1.75 -13.52 -3.60
N GLU A 286 -0.68 -13.69 -2.83
CA GLU A 286 0.13 -14.89 -2.78
C GLU A 286 -0.36 -15.92 -1.75
N GLN A 287 -1.33 -15.56 -0.90
CA GLN A 287 -1.89 -16.43 0.14
C GLN A 287 -3.13 -17.18 -0.37
N ALA A 288 -3.34 -18.39 0.11
CA ALA A 288 -4.57 -19.13 -0.17
C ALA A 288 -5.79 -18.44 0.47
N SER A 289 -6.96 -18.59 -0.14
CA SER A 289 -8.20 -17.99 0.35
C SER A 289 -8.48 -18.40 1.81
N GLY A 290 -8.83 -17.42 2.66
CA GLY A 290 -9.12 -17.63 4.08
C GLY A 290 -7.88 -17.79 4.99
N VAL A 291 -6.68 -17.84 4.45
CA VAL A 291 -5.42 -17.98 5.20
C VAL A 291 -5.07 -16.72 5.96
N PHE A 292 -5.27 -15.54 5.38
CA PHE A 292 -4.85 -14.26 5.95
C PHE A 292 -5.27 -14.05 7.41
N ARG A 293 -6.54 -14.32 7.74
CA ARG A 293 -7.07 -14.20 9.12
C ARG A 293 -6.33 -15.09 10.12
N LYS A 294 -6.01 -16.32 9.70
CA LYS A 294 -5.31 -17.30 10.54
C LYS A 294 -3.86 -16.87 10.75
N THR A 295 -3.22 -16.40 9.69
CA THR A 295 -1.86 -15.85 9.71
C THR A 295 -1.72 -14.70 10.71
N LEU A 296 -2.64 -13.72 10.69
CA LEU A 296 -2.64 -12.63 11.66
C LEU A 296 -2.83 -13.12 13.10
N ARG A 297 -3.71 -14.10 13.34
CA ARG A 297 -3.89 -14.68 14.66
C ARG A 297 -2.62 -15.37 15.18
N ASN A 298 -2.00 -16.16 14.32
CA ASN A 298 -0.83 -16.97 14.66
C ASN A 298 0.42 -16.10 14.90
N ALA A 299 0.52 -14.91 14.29
CA ALA A 299 1.60 -13.97 14.55
C ALA A 299 1.30 -13.07 15.78
N ALA A 300 0.10 -12.54 15.90
CA ALA A 300 -0.24 -11.60 16.97
C ALA A 300 -0.27 -12.21 18.37
N LEU A 301 -0.64 -13.50 18.50
CA LEU A 301 -0.72 -14.15 19.79
C LEU A 301 0.65 -14.34 20.47
N PRO A 302 1.66 -14.93 19.81
CA PRO A 302 3.00 -15.03 20.40
C PRO A 302 3.61 -13.66 20.70
N THR A 303 3.45 -12.68 19.81
CA THR A 303 3.97 -11.31 20.03
C THR A 303 3.38 -10.69 21.30
N THR A 304 2.07 -10.84 21.52
CA THR A 304 1.41 -10.38 22.77
C THR A 304 2.01 -11.04 23.98
N ILE A 305 2.19 -12.36 23.97
CA ILE A 305 2.73 -13.13 25.09
C ILE A 305 4.16 -12.69 25.40
N PHE A 306 5.03 -12.64 24.37
CA PHE A 306 6.44 -12.31 24.59
C PHE A 306 6.66 -10.84 24.97
N ASN A 307 5.91 -9.89 24.44
CA ASN A 307 5.99 -8.50 24.86
C ASN A 307 5.74 -8.36 26.38
N ILE A 308 4.69 -9.00 26.89
CA ILE A 308 4.34 -8.91 28.31
C ILE A 308 5.33 -9.69 29.18
N SER A 309 5.62 -10.96 28.82
CA SER A 309 6.47 -11.83 29.62
C SER A 309 7.91 -11.33 29.70
N LEU A 310 8.48 -10.88 28.57
CA LEU A 310 9.83 -10.32 28.55
C LEU A 310 9.88 -8.93 29.19
N GLY A 311 8.84 -8.10 29.05
CA GLY A 311 8.74 -6.83 29.74
C GLY A 311 8.78 -6.94 31.27
N ILE A 312 8.17 -7.99 31.80
CA ILE A 312 8.29 -8.33 33.23
C ILE A 312 9.65 -8.97 33.50
N GLY A 313 10.09 -9.89 32.65
CA GLY A 313 11.30 -10.67 32.81
C GLY A 313 12.58 -9.82 32.93
N ILE A 314 12.72 -8.80 32.08
CA ILE A 314 13.90 -7.91 32.13
C ILE A 314 14.01 -7.15 33.46
N LEU A 315 12.88 -6.72 34.03
CA LEU A 315 12.83 -6.03 35.31
C LEU A 315 13.16 -6.98 36.51
N ALA A 316 12.93 -8.27 36.31
CA ALA A 316 13.28 -9.27 37.32
C ALA A 316 14.76 -9.70 37.29
N VAL A 317 15.42 -9.49 36.13
CA VAL A 317 16.80 -9.95 35.90
C VAL A 317 17.83 -8.82 35.98
N LEU A 318 17.51 -7.65 35.43
CA LEU A 318 18.45 -6.53 35.26
C LEU A 318 18.02 -5.33 36.12
N PRO A 319 18.99 -4.63 36.77
CA PRO A 319 18.70 -3.34 37.38
C PRO A 319 18.39 -2.28 36.33
N LEU A 320 17.57 -1.29 36.67
CA LEU A 320 17.25 -0.19 35.75
C LEU A 320 18.47 0.64 35.41
N GLY A 321 19.27 1.04 36.39
CA GLY A 321 20.47 1.85 36.20
C GLY A 321 21.77 1.07 36.51
N GLY A 322 22.91 1.76 36.39
CA GLY A 322 24.25 1.18 36.60
C GLY A 322 24.87 0.55 35.38
N ASP A 323 26.15 0.18 35.51
CA ASP A 323 26.90 -0.49 34.43
C ASP A 323 26.34 -1.90 34.20
N GLY A 324 25.85 -2.13 32.95
CA GLY A 324 25.17 -3.39 32.55
C GLY A 324 23.69 -3.44 32.94
N GLY A 325 23.10 -2.35 33.42
CA GLY A 325 21.67 -2.22 33.63
C GLY A 325 20.86 -2.01 32.33
N ILE A 326 19.55 -1.91 32.45
CA ILE A 326 18.61 -1.79 31.32
C ILE A 326 18.94 -0.57 30.43
N TYR A 327 19.24 0.60 31.08
CA TYR A 327 19.54 1.82 30.34
C TYR A 327 20.87 1.77 29.58
N ALA A 328 21.87 1.09 30.12
CA ALA A 328 23.20 0.94 29.52
C ALA A 328 23.19 -0.11 28.36
N SER A 329 22.30 -1.11 28.43
CA SER A 329 22.26 -2.26 27.51
C SER A 329 21.13 -2.16 26.48
N LYS A 330 20.55 -0.97 26.25
CA LYS A 330 19.36 -0.75 25.42
C LYS A 330 19.44 -1.34 24.01
N ASP A 331 20.62 -1.37 23.38
CA ASP A 331 20.80 -1.77 21.99
C ASP A 331 20.74 -3.31 21.80
N ALA A 332 21.02 -4.10 22.86
CA ALA A 332 20.93 -5.57 22.85
C ALA A 332 20.44 -6.12 24.19
N LEU A 333 19.39 -5.54 24.73
CA LEU A 333 18.88 -5.77 26.09
C LEU A 333 18.58 -7.25 26.40
N LEU A 334 17.92 -7.95 25.45
CA LEU A 334 17.54 -9.35 25.66
C LEU A 334 18.76 -10.30 25.68
N SER A 335 19.85 -9.97 24.95
CA SER A 335 21.10 -10.69 25.03
C SER A 335 21.75 -10.53 26.42
N LYS A 336 21.70 -9.32 27.00
CA LYS A 336 22.21 -9.06 28.36
C LYS A 336 21.35 -9.76 29.41
N ALA A 337 20.04 -9.76 29.27
CA ALA A 337 19.15 -10.50 30.15
C ALA A 337 19.42 -12.02 30.10
N ALA A 338 19.68 -12.56 28.91
CA ALA A 338 20.06 -13.95 28.70
C ALA A 338 21.39 -14.30 29.38
N GLU A 339 22.38 -13.39 29.30
CA GLU A 339 23.69 -13.55 29.98
C GLU A 339 23.55 -13.69 31.46
N VAL A 340 22.79 -12.81 32.11
CA VAL A 340 22.56 -12.80 33.56
C VAL A 340 21.73 -14.01 34.00
N ALA A 341 20.70 -14.39 33.19
CA ALA A 341 19.79 -15.46 33.57
C ALA A 341 20.38 -16.87 33.42
N LEU A 342 21.13 -17.15 32.33
CA LEU A 342 21.65 -18.49 32.02
C LEU A 342 23.14 -18.53 31.62
N GLY A 343 23.80 -17.37 31.57
CA GLY A 343 25.21 -17.26 31.24
C GLY A 343 25.50 -16.93 29.77
N SER A 344 26.80 -16.78 29.45
CA SER A 344 27.29 -16.28 28.16
C SER A 344 26.92 -17.17 26.96
N TRP A 345 26.85 -18.49 27.15
CA TRP A 345 26.44 -19.40 26.06
C TRP A 345 25.04 -19.10 25.54
N PHE A 346 24.10 -18.77 26.44
CA PHE A 346 22.73 -18.46 26.07
C PHE A 346 22.60 -17.04 25.50
N SER A 347 23.39 -16.09 26.03
CA SER A 347 23.54 -14.74 25.42
C SER A 347 24.01 -14.84 23.96
N THR A 348 24.99 -15.69 23.68
CA THR A 348 25.45 -15.92 22.30
C THR A 348 24.34 -16.52 21.43
N TRP A 349 23.59 -17.50 21.96
CA TRP A 349 22.47 -18.08 21.22
C TRP A 349 21.38 -17.08 20.92
N VAL A 350 20.98 -16.25 21.90
CA VAL A 350 19.99 -15.16 21.71
C VAL A 350 20.50 -14.11 20.70
N SER A 351 21.79 -13.76 20.73
CA SER A 351 22.37 -12.78 19.79
C SER A 351 22.39 -13.30 18.35
N VAL A 352 22.75 -14.56 18.16
CA VAL A 352 22.74 -15.21 16.84
C VAL A 352 21.30 -15.36 16.30
N ASP A 353 20.37 -15.79 17.14
CA ASP A 353 18.95 -15.89 16.81
C ASP A 353 18.37 -14.52 16.43
N ALA A 354 18.64 -13.49 17.23
CA ALA A 354 18.22 -12.11 16.94
C ALA A 354 18.78 -11.61 15.60
N PHE A 355 20.07 -11.86 15.32
CA PHE A 355 20.68 -11.51 14.04
C PHE A 355 19.97 -12.18 12.87
N ILE A 356 19.65 -13.47 12.95
CA ILE A 356 18.98 -14.22 11.88
C ILE A 356 17.56 -13.71 11.67
N VAL A 357 16.77 -13.53 12.74
CA VAL A 357 15.37 -13.11 12.65
C VAL A 357 15.24 -11.69 12.13
N LEU A 358 16.03 -10.75 12.68
CA LEU A 358 16.01 -9.34 12.25
C LEU A 358 16.51 -9.18 10.82
N SER A 359 17.50 -9.97 10.39
CA SER A 359 17.90 -10.06 8.99
C SER A 359 16.77 -10.58 8.11
N GLY A 360 15.96 -11.52 8.60
CA GLY A 360 14.71 -11.96 7.95
C GLY A 360 13.70 -10.84 7.78
N SER A 361 13.56 -9.94 8.77
CA SER A 361 12.69 -8.76 8.69
C SER A 361 13.16 -7.76 7.62
N VAL A 362 14.48 -7.62 7.39
CA VAL A 362 15.00 -6.85 6.25
C VAL A 362 14.52 -7.43 4.92
N LEU A 363 14.59 -8.75 4.74
CA LEU A 363 14.11 -9.41 3.53
C LEU A 363 12.59 -9.22 3.34
N THR A 364 11.82 -9.34 4.41
CA THR A 364 10.36 -9.11 4.38
C THR A 364 10.04 -7.69 3.94
N SER A 365 10.82 -6.69 4.35
CA SER A 365 10.68 -5.30 3.90
C SER A 365 10.92 -5.16 2.38
N TYR A 366 11.92 -5.84 1.80
CA TYR A 366 12.14 -5.89 0.35
C TYR A 366 10.95 -6.50 -0.40
N VAL A 367 10.36 -7.56 0.14
CA VAL A 367 9.17 -8.19 -0.45
C VAL A 367 7.97 -7.25 -0.41
N GLY A 368 7.70 -6.68 0.77
CA GLY A 368 6.57 -5.77 0.98
C GLY A 368 6.63 -4.52 0.09
N ILE A 369 7.80 -3.86 0.02
CA ILE A 369 7.97 -2.69 -0.83
C ILE A 369 7.82 -3.03 -2.32
N CYS A 370 8.31 -4.18 -2.77
CA CYS A 370 8.13 -4.62 -4.15
C CYS A 370 6.64 -4.80 -4.48
N GLY A 371 5.85 -5.39 -3.58
CA GLY A 371 4.40 -5.53 -3.73
C GLY A 371 3.70 -4.18 -3.81
N LEU A 372 4.00 -3.27 -2.86
CA LEU A 372 3.41 -1.94 -2.82
C LEU A 372 3.79 -1.11 -4.06
N VAL A 373 5.07 -0.98 -4.39
CA VAL A 373 5.54 -0.14 -5.50
C VAL A 373 5.06 -0.70 -6.84
N ARG A 374 5.05 -2.02 -7.03
CA ARG A 374 4.47 -2.65 -8.21
C ARG A 374 2.99 -2.26 -8.35
N ARG A 375 2.22 -2.29 -7.27
CA ARG A 375 0.82 -1.85 -7.26
C ARG A 375 0.69 -0.39 -7.66
N LEU A 376 1.48 0.51 -7.06
CA LEU A 376 1.48 1.94 -7.37
C LEU A 376 1.87 2.24 -8.83
N ALA A 377 2.84 1.51 -9.38
CA ALA A 377 3.23 1.64 -10.78
C ALA A 377 2.14 1.14 -11.73
N THR A 378 1.44 0.05 -11.37
CA THR A 378 0.29 -0.47 -12.12
C THR A 378 -0.89 0.50 -12.08
N ASP A 379 -1.14 1.15 -10.95
CA ASP A 379 -2.16 2.18 -10.77
C ASP A 379 -1.74 3.56 -11.34
N ARG A 380 -0.56 3.62 -11.98
CA ARG A 380 -0.01 4.84 -12.61
C ARG A 380 0.27 5.98 -11.61
N VAL A 381 0.44 5.66 -10.34
CA VAL A 381 0.87 6.59 -9.29
C VAL A 381 2.39 6.78 -9.33
N LEU A 382 3.12 5.72 -9.69
CA LEU A 382 4.56 5.73 -9.91
C LEU A 382 4.90 5.42 -11.38
N PRO A 383 6.13 5.71 -11.83
CA PRO A 383 6.56 5.42 -13.20
C PRO A 383 6.41 3.94 -13.55
N SER A 384 5.89 3.65 -14.75
CA SER A 384 5.63 2.28 -15.21
C SER A 384 6.87 1.40 -15.32
N PHE A 385 8.08 1.99 -15.46
CA PHE A 385 9.32 1.21 -15.49
C PHE A 385 9.58 0.47 -14.16
N LEU A 386 9.06 0.98 -13.03
CA LEU A 386 9.17 0.31 -11.74
C LEU A 386 8.36 -1.01 -11.68
N ALA A 387 7.34 -1.14 -12.51
CA ALA A 387 6.60 -2.41 -12.63
C ALA A 387 7.33 -3.46 -13.49
N LYS A 388 8.36 -3.04 -14.25
CA LYS A 388 9.12 -3.98 -15.10
C LYS A 388 9.89 -4.97 -14.23
N THR A 389 9.78 -6.23 -14.62
CA THR A 389 10.52 -7.34 -13.99
C THR A 389 11.73 -7.73 -14.84
N ASN A 390 12.76 -8.25 -14.19
CA ASN A 390 13.91 -8.81 -14.88
C ASN A 390 13.50 -10.08 -15.65
N GLN A 391 13.91 -10.18 -16.89
CA GLN A 391 13.58 -11.34 -17.76
C GLN A 391 14.15 -12.67 -17.24
N LEU A 392 15.29 -12.64 -16.52
CA LEU A 392 15.96 -13.85 -16.04
C LEU A 392 15.29 -14.44 -14.79
N ARG A 393 14.82 -13.59 -13.86
CA ARG A 393 14.35 -14.00 -12.54
C ARG A 393 12.94 -13.51 -12.19
N GLY A 394 12.34 -12.65 -13.01
CA GLY A 394 11.02 -12.07 -12.75
C GLY A 394 10.98 -11.09 -11.59
N THR A 395 12.12 -10.55 -11.13
CA THR A 395 12.22 -9.66 -9.95
C THR A 395 12.17 -8.18 -10.34
N ASN A 396 11.66 -7.34 -9.45
CA ASN A 396 11.53 -5.89 -9.64
C ASN A 396 12.84 -5.15 -9.31
N HIS A 397 13.87 -5.33 -10.14
CA HIS A 397 15.25 -4.85 -9.88
C HIS A 397 15.35 -3.33 -9.65
N TYR A 398 14.57 -2.49 -10.35
CA TYR A 398 14.57 -1.04 -10.13
C TYR A 398 14.05 -0.67 -8.74
N VAL A 399 13.03 -1.37 -8.26
CA VAL A 399 12.46 -1.13 -6.92
C VAL A 399 13.46 -1.53 -5.85
N ILE A 400 14.09 -2.70 -6.00
CA ILE A 400 15.09 -3.20 -5.06
C ILE A 400 16.29 -2.25 -4.96
N ALA A 401 16.80 -1.78 -6.11
CA ALA A 401 17.92 -0.83 -6.13
C ALA A 401 17.55 0.52 -5.48
N ALA A 402 16.37 1.08 -5.82
CA ALA A 402 15.91 2.33 -5.22
C ALA A 402 15.70 2.20 -3.71
N PHE A 403 15.12 1.09 -3.26
CA PHE A 403 14.91 0.81 -1.84
C PHE A 403 16.24 0.67 -1.07
N PHE A 404 17.22 -0.05 -1.63
CA PHE A 404 18.56 -0.13 -1.06
C PHE A 404 19.19 1.27 -0.89
N LEU A 405 19.14 2.11 -1.95
CA LEU A 405 19.72 3.45 -1.90
C LEU A 405 19.04 4.33 -0.84
N LEU A 406 17.70 4.28 -0.74
CA LEU A 406 16.96 5.02 0.28
C LEU A 406 17.30 4.52 1.69
N SER A 407 17.35 3.21 1.90
CA SER A 407 17.67 2.62 3.22
C SER A 407 19.13 2.92 3.62
N ALA A 408 20.07 2.77 2.68
CA ALA A 408 21.48 3.10 2.92
C ALA A 408 21.68 4.60 3.20
N SER A 409 20.96 5.49 2.50
CA SER A 409 21.03 6.94 2.77
C SER A 409 20.55 7.27 4.19
N LEU A 410 19.51 6.60 4.67
CA LEU A 410 19.00 6.80 6.03
C LEU A 410 20.05 6.37 7.08
N VAL A 411 20.71 5.20 6.87
CA VAL A 411 21.81 4.73 7.75
C VAL A 411 22.97 5.73 7.77
N LEU A 412 23.38 6.26 6.62
CA LEU A 412 24.51 7.19 6.52
C LEU A 412 24.20 8.56 7.12
N ILE A 413 23.00 9.10 6.87
CA ILE A 413 22.62 10.44 7.35
C ILE A 413 22.43 10.45 8.87
N LEU A 414 21.82 9.38 9.41
CA LEU A 414 21.53 9.29 10.85
C LEU A 414 22.67 8.63 11.63
N ASN A 415 23.74 8.22 10.98
CA ASN A 415 24.93 7.60 11.58
C ASN A 415 24.60 6.49 12.61
N THR A 416 23.60 5.65 12.29
CA THR A 416 23.09 4.57 13.14
C THR A 416 22.55 4.99 14.52
N ASP A 417 22.16 6.24 14.71
CA ASP A 417 21.46 6.64 15.93
C ASP A 417 20.10 5.93 16.01
N SER A 418 20.05 4.90 16.84
CA SER A 418 18.87 4.06 17.01
C SER A 418 17.65 4.85 17.47
N THR A 419 17.83 5.90 18.26
CA THR A 419 16.74 6.74 18.79
C THR A 419 16.05 7.52 17.68
N ILE A 420 16.84 8.20 16.84
CA ILE A 420 16.30 8.99 15.70
C ILE A 420 15.66 8.07 14.65
N MET A 421 16.31 6.94 14.35
CA MET A 421 15.78 5.97 13.39
C MET A 421 14.47 5.35 13.83
N ASN A 422 14.38 4.94 15.09
CA ASN A 422 13.13 4.43 15.69
C ASN A 422 12.03 5.49 15.63
N GLY A 423 12.37 6.76 15.84
CA GLY A 423 11.40 7.85 15.73
C GLY A 423 10.91 8.10 14.31
N VAL A 424 11.79 8.12 13.30
CA VAL A 424 11.39 8.25 11.88
C VAL A 424 10.45 7.11 11.49
N TYR A 425 10.79 5.89 11.92
CA TYR A 425 9.94 4.73 11.73
C TYR A 425 8.57 4.91 12.39
N THR A 426 8.56 5.34 13.65
CA THR A 426 7.34 5.51 14.43
C THR A 426 6.38 6.49 13.77
N TYR A 427 6.83 7.64 13.26
CA TYR A 427 5.94 8.59 12.59
C TYR A 427 5.36 8.04 11.29
N ALA A 428 6.19 7.39 10.46
CA ALA A 428 5.72 6.77 9.22
C ALA A 428 4.67 5.69 9.48
N PHE A 429 4.97 4.82 10.43
CA PHE A 429 4.14 3.67 10.79
C PHE A 429 2.83 4.09 11.47
N LEU A 430 2.88 4.95 12.49
CA LEU A 430 1.68 5.44 13.19
C LEU A 430 0.77 6.24 12.27
N GLY A 431 1.35 7.08 11.40
CA GLY A 431 0.58 7.78 10.37
C GLY A 431 -0.15 6.80 9.44
N LEU A 432 0.54 5.74 9.01
CA LEU A 432 -0.06 4.69 8.18
C LEU A 432 -1.18 3.93 8.92
N MET A 433 -0.98 3.60 10.20
CA MET A 433 -2.00 2.95 11.04
C MET A 433 -3.24 3.84 11.24
N ALA A 434 -3.05 5.13 11.51
CA ALA A 434 -4.15 6.08 11.65
C ALA A 434 -4.98 6.17 10.35
N LEU A 435 -4.31 6.22 9.20
CA LEU A 435 -4.97 6.20 7.90
C LEU A 435 -5.67 4.87 7.63
N PHE A 436 -5.08 3.74 8.07
CA PHE A 436 -5.72 2.43 7.92
C PHE A 436 -7.00 2.31 8.75
N ALA A 437 -6.97 2.72 10.01
CA ALA A 437 -8.16 2.75 10.87
C ALA A 437 -9.25 3.65 10.26
N SER A 438 -8.88 4.83 9.76
CA SER A 438 -9.79 5.74 9.07
C SER A 438 -10.37 5.11 7.80
N ALA A 439 -9.55 4.42 7.01
CA ALA A 439 -10.00 3.67 5.82
C ALA A 439 -10.97 2.53 6.18
N ALA A 440 -10.70 1.81 7.27
CA ALA A 440 -11.60 0.76 7.78
C ALA A 440 -12.96 1.32 8.20
N MET A 441 -12.99 2.48 8.88
CA MET A 441 -14.21 3.19 9.23
C MET A 441 -14.98 3.64 7.99
N LEU A 442 -14.28 4.23 7.01
CA LEU A 442 -14.87 4.64 5.74
C LEU A 442 -15.40 3.45 4.93
N LEU A 443 -14.67 2.34 4.89
CA LEU A 443 -15.11 1.10 4.23
C LEU A 443 -16.40 0.61 4.85
N LYS A 444 -16.49 0.62 6.17
CA LYS A 444 -17.68 0.19 6.91
C LYS A 444 -18.88 1.11 6.70
N ALA A 445 -18.64 2.43 6.68
CA ALA A 445 -19.70 3.43 6.49
C ALA A 445 -20.20 3.51 5.04
N LYS A 446 -19.27 3.52 4.06
CA LYS A 446 -19.61 3.74 2.65
C LYS A 446 -19.82 2.46 1.85
N ARG A 447 -19.33 1.33 2.34
CA ARG A 447 -19.27 0.06 1.61
C ARG A 447 -19.76 -1.13 2.44
N PRO A 448 -20.92 -1.03 3.10
CA PRO A 448 -21.44 -2.14 3.93
C PRO A 448 -21.71 -3.41 3.12
N GLU A 449 -22.02 -3.27 1.83
CA GLU A 449 -22.45 -4.35 0.93
C GLU A 449 -21.28 -5.19 0.37
N ILE A 450 -20.01 -4.72 0.49
CA ILE A 450 -18.88 -5.56 0.08
C ILE A 450 -18.80 -6.77 1.00
N PRO A 451 -18.85 -8.01 0.45
CA PRO A 451 -18.75 -9.23 1.23
C PRO A 451 -17.45 -9.30 2.03
N ARG A 452 -17.54 -9.61 3.31
CA ARG A 452 -16.38 -9.74 4.20
C ARG A 452 -16.57 -10.85 5.20
N ASP A 453 -15.51 -11.55 5.55
CA ASP A 453 -15.60 -12.70 6.47
C ASP A 453 -15.65 -12.26 7.93
N VAL A 454 -15.16 -11.07 8.23
CA VAL A 454 -15.07 -10.48 9.57
C VAL A 454 -15.66 -9.09 9.57
N ILE A 455 -16.45 -8.77 10.58
CA ILE A 455 -16.99 -7.44 10.82
C ILE A 455 -16.52 -6.98 12.20
N ALA A 456 -15.53 -6.10 12.26
CA ALA A 456 -15.06 -5.51 13.50
C ALA A 456 -16.11 -4.53 14.08
N PRO A 457 -16.41 -4.53 15.36
CA PRO A 457 -17.33 -3.55 15.94
C PRO A 457 -16.80 -2.12 15.84
N TRP A 458 -17.70 -1.12 15.80
CA TRP A 458 -17.31 0.29 15.73
C TRP A 458 -16.40 0.74 16.88
N SER A 459 -16.62 0.19 18.08
CA SER A 459 -15.79 0.43 19.25
C SER A 459 -14.32 0.04 19.02
N THR A 460 -14.06 -1.06 18.33
CA THR A 460 -12.71 -1.51 17.95
C THR A 460 -12.02 -0.48 17.05
N LEU A 461 -12.73 0.02 16.02
CA LEU A 461 -12.18 0.99 15.07
C LEU A 461 -11.87 2.32 15.75
N VAL A 462 -12.83 2.84 16.54
CA VAL A 462 -12.65 4.12 17.24
C VAL A 462 -11.56 4.03 18.29
N LEU A 463 -11.58 2.99 19.15
CA LEU A 463 -10.58 2.80 20.18
C LEU A 463 -9.18 2.64 19.59
N GLY A 464 -9.03 1.84 18.53
CA GLY A 464 -7.74 1.66 17.85
C GLY A 464 -7.21 2.96 17.26
N LEU A 465 -8.08 3.77 16.60
CA LEU A 465 -7.68 5.08 16.09
C LEU A 465 -7.26 6.03 17.23
N VAL A 466 -8.03 6.11 18.32
CA VAL A 466 -7.70 6.96 19.47
C VAL A 466 -6.36 6.56 20.09
N MET A 467 -6.11 5.27 20.30
CA MET A 467 -4.84 4.79 20.84
C MET A 467 -3.65 5.16 19.95
N VAL A 468 -3.78 5.03 18.64
CA VAL A 468 -2.72 5.44 17.68
C VAL A 468 -2.50 6.95 17.71
N VAL A 469 -3.57 7.75 17.76
CA VAL A 469 -3.46 9.22 17.87
C VAL A 469 -2.75 9.61 19.17
N VAL A 470 -3.09 8.99 20.29
CA VAL A 470 -2.39 9.20 21.58
C VAL A 470 -0.90 8.86 21.46
N ALA A 471 -0.56 7.77 20.79
CA ALA A 471 0.83 7.39 20.55
C ALA A 471 1.59 8.37 19.63
N ILE A 472 0.93 8.94 18.62
CA ILE A 472 1.52 10.01 17.78
C ILE A 472 1.87 11.22 18.67
N PHE A 473 0.95 11.66 19.52
CA PHE A 473 1.21 12.77 20.43
C PHE A 473 2.30 12.46 21.45
N ALA A 474 2.37 11.23 21.98
CA ALA A 474 3.43 10.82 22.88
C ALA A 474 4.82 10.92 22.23
N ASN A 475 4.96 10.47 20.98
CA ASN A 475 6.23 10.59 20.26
C ASN A 475 6.54 12.06 19.89
N LEU A 476 5.53 12.83 19.47
CA LEU A 476 5.71 14.24 19.10
C LEU A 476 6.20 15.09 20.30
N LEU A 477 5.68 14.84 21.47
CA LEU A 477 6.09 15.56 22.70
C LEU A 477 7.42 15.05 23.25
N GLY A 478 7.71 13.74 23.12
CA GLY A 478 8.92 13.14 23.65
C GLY A 478 10.18 13.45 22.83
N ASP A 479 10.09 13.34 21.50
CA ASP A 479 11.24 13.48 20.60
C ASP A 479 10.88 14.33 19.36
N PRO A 480 10.61 15.65 19.50
CA PRO A 480 10.15 16.50 18.41
C PRO A 480 11.18 16.72 17.29
N SER A 481 12.48 16.60 17.58
CA SER A 481 13.56 16.76 16.60
C SER A 481 13.52 15.73 15.49
N VAL A 482 13.03 14.54 15.79
CA VAL A 482 12.87 13.44 14.84
C VAL A 482 11.87 13.76 13.73
N LEU A 483 10.86 14.61 14.03
CA LEU A 483 9.85 15.04 13.06
C LEU A 483 10.48 15.73 11.85
N MET A 484 11.60 16.45 12.03
CA MET A 484 12.30 17.11 10.93
C MET A 484 12.89 16.11 9.93
N TYR A 485 13.53 15.04 10.43
CA TYR A 485 14.09 13.98 9.58
C TYR A 485 12.98 13.23 8.85
N PHE A 486 11.90 12.88 9.58
CA PHE A 486 10.73 12.27 8.96
C PHE A 486 10.14 13.15 7.87
N ALA A 487 9.94 14.46 8.13
CA ALA A 487 9.37 15.40 7.17
C ALA A 487 10.25 15.52 5.91
N LEU A 488 11.59 15.55 6.05
CA LEU A 488 12.51 15.59 4.93
C LEU A 488 12.31 14.39 3.99
N TYR A 489 12.33 13.16 4.51
CA TYR A 489 12.15 11.97 3.71
C TYR A 489 10.73 11.87 3.14
N PHE A 490 9.72 12.26 3.93
CA PHE A 490 8.33 12.31 3.47
C PHE A 490 8.15 13.26 2.29
N ILE A 491 8.72 14.48 2.35
CA ILE A 491 8.66 15.47 1.28
C ILE A 491 9.33 14.93 0.01
N VAL A 492 10.47 14.26 0.12
CA VAL A 492 11.17 13.68 -1.04
C VAL A 492 10.29 12.63 -1.73
N VAL A 493 9.71 11.69 -0.98
CA VAL A 493 8.84 10.64 -1.55
C VAL A 493 7.54 11.27 -2.09
N ALA A 494 6.93 12.19 -1.35
CA ALA A 494 5.72 12.89 -1.77
C ALA A 494 5.95 13.73 -3.03
N LEU A 495 7.11 14.37 -3.18
CA LEU A 495 7.46 15.13 -4.37
C LEU A 495 7.53 14.25 -5.61
N VAL A 496 8.15 13.08 -5.51
CA VAL A 496 8.19 12.10 -6.62
C VAL A 496 6.77 11.72 -7.05
N MET A 497 5.90 11.44 -6.09
CA MET A 497 4.51 11.09 -6.38
C MET A 497 3.72 12.28 -6.94
N PHE A 498 3.92 13.48 -6.40
CA PHE A 498 3.29 14.70 -6.92
C PHE A 498 3.69 14.97 -8.38
N ILE A 499 4.98 14.86 -8.71
CA ILE A 499 5.46 14.98 -10.09
C ILE A 499 4.77 13.97 -11.01
N MET A 500 4.54 12.76 -10.53
CA MET A 500 3.84 11.73 -11.30
C MET A 500 2.35 12.02 -11.47
N PHE A 501 1.69 12.62 -10.48
CA PHE A 501 0.30 13.06 -10.60
C PHE A 501 0.14 14.20 -11.59
N GLU A 502 1.04 15.17 -11.51
CA GLU A 502 0.99 16.36 -12.36
C GLU A 502 1.82 16.21 -13.64
N ARG A 503 2.29 14.98 -13.95
CA ARG A 503 3.19 14.76 -15.10
C ARG A 503 2.65 15.30 -16.42
N VAL A 504 1.33 15.19 -16.68
CA VAL A 504 0.72 15.73 -17.90
C VAL A 504 0.76 17.25 -17.89
N THR A 505 0.45 17.89 -16.75
CA THR A 505 0.53 19.35 -16.57
C THR A 505 1.98 19.83 -16.70
N ILE A 506 2.92 19.14 -16.07
CA ILE A 506 4.36 19.45 -16.16
C ILE A 506 4.86 19.33 -17.60
N LEU A 507 4.51 18.25 -18.30
CA LEU A 507 4.88 18.05 -19.71
C LEU A 507 4.26 19.12 -20.62
N ARG A 508 3.04 19.58 -20.34
CA ARG A 508 2.43 20.71 -21.06
C ARG A 508 3.14 22.04 -20.79
N CYS A 509 3.47 22.32 -19.54
CA CYS A 509 4.25 23.49 -19.18
C CYS A 509 5.63 23.47 -19.87
N LEU A 510 6.29 22.32 -19.87
CA LEU A 510 7.57 22.14 -20.58
C LEU A 510 7.42 22.36 -22.07
N LEU A 511 6.38 21.82 -22.69
CA LEU A 511 6.09 22.04 -24.12
C LEU A 511 5.80 23.51 -24.42
N ALA A 512 5.04 24.19 -23.57
CA ALA A 512 4.75 25.62 -23.69
C ALA A 512 6.04 26.47 -23.56
N LEU A 513 6.91 26.12 -22.62
CA LEU A 513 8.20 26.78 -22.43
C LEU A 513 9.09 26.60 -23.67
N MET A 514 9.18 25.37 -24.18
CA MET A 514 9.94 25.09 -25.42
C MET A 514 9.39 25.85 -26.61
N LYS A 515 8.08 25.99 -26.75
CA LYS A 515 7.44 26.80 -27.80
C LYS A 515 7.81 28.29 -27.65
N LYS A 516 7.91 28.80 -26.42
CA LYS A 516 8.27 30.19 -26.13
C LYS A 516 9.76 30.48 -26.38
N THR A 517 10.65 29.55 -26.07
CA THR A 517 12.11 29.71 -26.21
C THR A 517 12.62 29.50 -27.63
N ALA A 518 11.90 28.72 -28.45
CA ALA A 518 12.30 28.40 -29.84
C ALA A 518 11.13 28.56 -30.82
N PRO A 519 10.55 29.77 -30.98
CA PRO A 519 9.33 29.96 -31.75
C PRO A 519 9.47 29.59 -33.24
N SER A 520 10.65 29.80 -33.84
CA SER A 520 10.88 29.48 -35.25
C SER A 520 10.78 27.99 -35.60
N GLN A 521 11.03 27.12 -34.64
CA GLN A 521 10.95 25.67 -34.82
C GLN A 521 9.51 25.11 -34.68
N TYR A 522 8.60 25.92 -34.11
CA TYR A 522 7.22 25.58 -33.83
C TYR A 522 6.18 26.34 -34.68
N ALA A 523 6.62 27.25 -35.58
CA ALA A 523 5.80 28.21 -36.27
C ALA A 523 4.86 27.66 -37.36
N LYS A 524 4.85 26.36 -37.63
CA LYS A 524 3.91 25.72 -38.59
C LYS A 524 3.06 24.68 -37.87
N GLU A 525 2.11 25.10 -37.07
CA GLU A 525 0.94 24.30 -36.71
C GLU A 525 -0.03 24.33 -37.87
N THR A 526 0.09 23.37 -38.82
CA THR A 526 -0.91 23.20 -39.88
C THR A 526 -2.16 22.64 -39.23
N ALA A 527 -3.30 23.31 -39.46
CA ALA A 527 -4.61 22.80 -39.07
C ALA A 527 -4.79 21.39 -39.67
N VAL A 528 -4.77 20.40 -38.79
CA VAL A 528 -5.05 19.02 -39.21
C VAL A 528 -6.53 18.91 -39.51
N ASN A 529 -6.89 18.46 -40.70
CA ASN A 529 -8.26 18.17 -41.10
C ASN A 529 -8.90 17.19 -40.11
N TYR A 530 -9.91 17.64 -39.37
CA TYR A 530 -10.67 16.90 -38.36
C TYR A 530 -11.32 15.60 -38.88
N PHE A 531 -11.31 15.38 -40.18
CA PHE A 531 -12.04 14.30 -40.86
C PHE A 531 -11.17 13.19 -41.43
N ARG A 532 -9.87 13.21 -41.19
CA ARG A 532 -8.99 12.21 -41.77
C ARG A 532 -8.51 11.18 -40.76
N THR A 533 -9.09 10.02 -40.89
CA THR A 533 -8.70 8.69 -40.40
C THR A 533 -8.96 8.37 -38.93
N ARG A 534 -9.77 7.35 -38.77
CA ARG A 534 -10.19 6.65 -37.55
C ARG A 534 -9.06 5.94 -36.80
N ASP A 535 -7.87 5.89 -37.39
CA ASP A 535 -6.74 5.12 -36.87
C ASP A 535 -5.55 6.03 -36.60
N THR A 536 -5.27 6.25 -35.34
CA THR A 536 -4.14 6.99 -34.75
C THR A 536 -4.02 8.47 -35.17
N PRO A 537 -4.13 9.43 -34.25
CA PRO A 537 -3.75 10.80 -34.54
C PRO A 537 -2.23 10.83 -34.80
N GLU A 538 -1.84 11.01 -36.04
CA GLU A 538 -0.45 11.26 -36.39
C GLU A 538 0.00 12.54 -35.69
N VAL A 539 0.93 12.39 -34.75
CA VAL A 539 1.60 13.49 -34.04
C VAL A 539 2.60 14.19 -34.98
N GLU A 540 2.19 14.47 -36.21
CA GLU A 540 3.11 14.86 -37.28
C GLU A 540 3.58 16.32 -37.22
N HIS A 541 3.00 17.19 -36.36
CA HIS A 541 3.13 18.63 -36.52
C HIS A 541 3.61 19.44 -35.31
N THR A 542 4.25 18.82 -34.35
CA THR A 542 4.88 19.57 -33.25
C THR A 542 6.38 19.81 -33.49
N GLY A 543 6.73 20.65 -34.46
CA GLY A 543 8.04 21.26 -34.71
C GLY A 543 9.29 20.44 -34.34
N ALA A 544 10.02 20.81 -33.33
CA ALA A 544 11.31 20.20 -32.93
C ALA A 544 11.18 18.76 -32.39
N ARG A 545 12.23 17.95 -32.58
CA ARG A 545 12.27 16.55 -32.08
C ARG A 545 11.84 16.37 -30.63
N GLY A 546 12.26 17.26 -29.74
CA GLY A 546 11.88 17.24 -28.31
C GLY A 546 10.37 17.47 -28.08
N GLY A 547 9.75 18.42 -28.80
CA GLY A 547 8.31 18.69 -28.68
C GLY A 547 7.46 17.52 -29.12
N ARG A 548 7.84 16.83 -30.21
CA ARG A 548 7.14 15.61 -30.66
C ARG A 548 7.22 14.48 -29.63
N THR A 549 8.36 14.31 -28.99
CA THR A 549 8.53 13.30 -27.92
C THR A 549 7.63 13.58 -26.73
N ILE A 550 7.54 14.84 -26.29
CA ILE A 550 6.67 15.25 -25.19
C ILE A 550 5.20 15.08 -25.57
N ALA A 551 4.80 15.50 -26.77
CA ALA A 551 3.42 15.34 -27.26
C ALA A 551 3.03 13.85 -27.33
N ARG A 552 3.90 12.99 -27.89
CA ARG A 552 3.69 11.53 -27.88
C ARG A 552 3.56 10.95 -26.48
N ALA A 553 4.39 11.41 -25.54
CA ALA A 553 4.29 10.98 -24.14
C ALA A 553 2.94 11.36 -23.52
N ILE A 554 2.46 12.59 -23.73
CA ILE A 554 1.14 13.04 -23.28
C ILE A 554 0.04 12.19 -23.90
N THR A 555 0.06 11.98 -25.21
CA THR A 555 -0.92 11.16 -25.93
C THR A 555 -0.91 9.72 -25.42
N SER A 556 0.27 9.11 -25.25
CA SER A 556 0.40 7.76 -24.70
C SER A 556 -0.20 7.62 -23.30
N ILE A 557 0.03 8.61 -22.43
CA ILE A 557 -0.55 8.61 -21.06
C ILE A 557 -2.07 8.68 -21.14
N ARG A 558 -2.62 9.50 -22.04
CA ARG A 558 -4.06 9.76 -22.15
C ARG A 558 -4.81 8.69 -22.93
N SER A 559 -4.16 8.02 -23.87
CA SER A 559 -4.77 6.94 -24.67
C SER A 559 -4.86 5.61 -23.93
N ALA A 560 -4.18 5.47 -22.78
CA ALA A 560 -4.19 4.24 -22.01
C ALA A 560 -5.59 3.95 -21.43
N PRO A 561 -6.28 2.88 -21.85
CA PRO A 561 -7.69 2.68 -21.56
C PRO A 561 -7.96 2.31 -20.12
N ILE A 562 -9.15 2.64 -19.65
CA ILE A 562 -9.78 2.14 -18.44
C ILE A 562 -10.98 1.30 -18.84
N ILE A 563 -11.23 0.21 -18.16
CA ILE A 563 -12.39 -0.65 -18.35
C ILE A 563 -13.40 -0.41 -17.24
N PHE A 564 -14.67 -0.28 -17.60
CA PHE A 564 -15.78 -0.25 -16.67
C PHE A 564 -16.79 -1.35 -17.03
N PHE A 565 -16.97 -2.30 -16.12
CA PHE A 565 -17.97 -3.34 -16.27
C PHE A 565 -19.35 -2.84 -15.83
N CYS A 566 -20.32 -2.95 -16.71
CA CYS A 566 -21.68 -2.51 -16.46
C CYS A 566 -22.69 -3.60 -16.85
N LYS A 567 -23.57 -3.97 -15.91
CA LYS A 567 -24.58 -5.01 -16.11
C LYS A 567 -25.83 -4.47 -16.80
N ARG A 568 -26.22 -3.23 -16.52
CA ARG A 568 -27.43 -2.59 -17.07
C ARG A 568 -27.09 -1.22 -17.66
N PRO A 569 -27.76 -0.83 -18.76
CA PRO A 569 -27.54 0.48 -19.39
C PRO A 569 -28.19 1.61 -18.56
N ASP A 570 -27.50 2.05 -17.49
CA ASP A 570 -27.96 3.12 -16.60
C ASP A 570 -27.16 4.41 -16.89
N LEU A 571 -27.88 5.44 -17.31
CA LEU A 571 -27.33 6.74 -17.66
C LEU A 571 -26.64 7.40 -16.45
N THR A 572 -27.23 7.28 -15.27
CA THR A 572 -26.68 7.89 -14.04
C THR A 572 -25.37 7.23 -13.62
N ILE A 573 -25.32 5.91 -13.64
CA ILE A 573 -24.12 5.14 -13.30
C ILE A 573 -22.99 5.45 -14.26
N ILE A 574 -23.25 5.38 -15.58
CA ILE A 574 -22.23 5.66 -16.59
C ILE A 574 -21.70 7.10 -16.46
N ASN A 575 -22.59 8.08 -16.25
CA ASN A 575 -22.17 9.47 -16.04
C ASN A 575 -21.28 9.63 -14.80
N LYS A 576 -21.65 9.01 -13.67
CA LYS A 576 -20.82 9.01 -12.45
C LYS A 576 -19.42 8.45 -12.71
N VAL A 577 -19.34 7.35 -13.45
CA VAL A 577 -18.06 6.73 -13.83
C VAL A 577 -17.21 7.67 -14.68
N ILE A 578 -17.80 8.33 -15.67
CA ILE A 578 -17.10 9.29 -16.52
C ILE A 578 -16.56 10.45 -15.69
N VAL A 579 -17.37 11.00 -14.79
CA VAL A 579 -16.95 12.07 -13.88
C VAL A 579 -15.84 11.60 -12.94
N TYR A 580 -15.96 10.38 -12.39
CA TYR A 580 -14.92 9.79 -11.56
C TYR A 580 -13.59 9.67 -12.32
N VAL A 581 -13.59 9.11 -13.53
CA VAL A 581 -12.41 8.95 -14.38
C VAL A 581 -11.77 10.31 -14.68
N ARG A 582 -12.57 11.32 -15.02
CA ARG A 582 -12.07 12.69 -15.26
C ARG A 582 -11.37 13.32 -14.07
N ARG A 583 -11.84 13.04 -12.86
CA ARG A 583 -11.31 13.66 -11.62
C ARG A 583 -10.10 12.92 -11.05
N ASN A 584 -10.11 11.59 -11.17
CA ASN A 584 -9.16 10.74 -10.45
C ASN A 584 -8.11 10.09 -11.36
N GLU A 585 -8.32 10.07 -12.67
CA GLU A 585 -7.43 9.40 -13.61
C GLU A 585 -6.91 10.35 -14.69
N GLN A 586 -5.73 10.06 -15.18
CA GLN A 586 -5.08 10.89 -16.22
C GLN A 586 -5.43 10.45 -17.65
N THR A 587 -6.22 9.40 -17.80
CA THR A 587 -6.63 8.86 -19.09
C THR A 587 -7.79 9.63 -19.70
N HIS A 588 -7.88 9.57 -21.02
CA HIS A 588 -9.00 10.08 -21.80
C HIS A 588 -9.69 8.97 -22.62
N THR A 589 -9.49 7.70 -22.22
CA THR A 589 -10.11 6.56 -22.91
C THR A 589 -10.81 5.66 -21.89
N LEU A 590 -12.12 5.56 -22.01
CA LEU A 590 -12.98 4.71 -21.19
C LEU A 590 -13.63 3.64 -22.07
N ARG A 591 -13.52 2.37 -21.70
CA ARG A 591 -14.20 1.25 -22.34
C ARG A 591 -15.30 0.73 -21.44
N ILE A 592 -16.55 0.89 -21.84
CA ILE A 592 -17.70 0.31 -21.17
C ILE A 592 -17.81 -1.13 -21.67
N VAL A 593 -17.70 -2.10 -20.75
CA VAL A 593 -17.75 -3.52 -21.06
C VAL A 593 -19.03 -4.13 -20.50
N HIS A 594 -19.81 -4.77 -21.36
CA HIS A 594 -20.97 -5.57 -20.97
C HIS A 594 -20.71 -7.04 -21.33
N VAL A 595 -20.84 -7.91 -20.33
CA VAL A 595 -20.75 -9.37 -20.51
C VAL A 595 -22.16 -9.92 -20.57
N PHE A 596 -22.49 -10.66 -21.62
CA PHE A 596 -23.82 -11.23 -21.88
C PHE A 596 -23.70 -12.72 -22.22
N SER A 597 -24.72 -13.50 -21.83
CA SER A 597 -24.72 -14.94 -22.04
C SER A 597 -25.40 -15.31 -23.37
N ASP A 598 -26.55 -14.71 -23.66
CA ASP A 598 -27.35 -15.01 -24.83
C ASP A 598 -27.67 -13.74 -25.64
N GLU A 599 -27.45 -13.80 -26.94
CA GLU A 599 -27.57 -12.65 -27.82
C GLU A 599 -29.01 -12.24 -28.08
N GLU A 600 -29.93 -13.21 -28.20
CA GLU A 600 -31.31 -12.92 -28.53
C GLU A 600 -32.03 -12.24 -27.33
N SER A 601 -31.74 -12.70 -26.12
CA SER A 601 -32.30 -12.11 -24.90
C SER A 601 -31.72 -10.73 -24.58
N ASP A 602 -30.45 -10.47 -24.93
CA ASP A 602 -29.74 -9.25 -24.56
C ASP A 602 -29.66 -8.21 -25.71
N ALA A 603 -30.26 -8.47 -26.89
CA ALA A 603 -30.15 -7.59 -28.06
C ALA A 603 -30.58 -6.14 -27.78
N SER A 604 -31.70 -5.93 -27.06
CA SER A 604 -32.17 -4.59 -26.68
C SER A 604 -31.27 -3.88 -25.69
N VAL A 605 -30.65 -4.64 -24.78
CA VAL A 605 -29.67 -4.14 -23.79
C VAL A 605 -28.39 -3.70 -24.50
N LEU A 606 -27.90 -4.49 -25.45
CA LEU A 606 -26.70 -4.17 -26.23
C LEU A 606 -26.89 -2.90 -27.08
N GLU A 607 -28.08 -2.74 -27.70
CA GLU A 607 -28.40 -1.52 -28.43
C GLU A 607 -28.50 -0.30 -27.54
N SER A 608 -29.12 -0.42 -26.38
CA SER A 608 -29.19 0.63 -25.37
C SER A 608 -27.80 1.08 -24.91
N PHE A 609 -26.88 0.15 -24.63
CA PHE A 609 -25.48 0.48 -24.30
C PHE A 609 -24.76 1.20 -25.43
N ARG A 610 -24.96 0.76 -26.69
CA ARG A 610 -24.35 1.41 -27.86
C ARG A 610 -24.84 2.86 -27.98
N ASN A 611 -26.13 3.08 -27.82
CA ASN A 611 -26.72 4.42 -27.89
C ASN A 611 -26.23 5.32 -26.72
N LEU A 612 -26.15 4.79 -25.51
CA LEU A 612 -25.59 5.52 -24.36
C LEU A 612 -24.11 5.86 -24.54
N ALA A 613 -23.30 4.93 -25.03
CA ALA A 613 -21.89 5.17 -25.31
C ALA A 613 -21.70 6.27 -26.36
N MET A 614 -22.46 6.26 -27.46
CA MET A 614 -22.44 7.32 -28.45
C MET A 614 -22.90 8.67 -27.90
N LEU A 615 -23.94 8.68 -27.06
CA LEU A 615 -24.42 9.91 -26.40
C LEU A 615 -23.33 10.51 -25.52
N PHE A 616 -22.73 9.71 -24.64
CA PHE A 616 -21.69 10.20 -23.73
C PHE A 616 -20.40 10.55 -24.46
N ASP A 617 -20.03 9.86 -25.52
CA ASP A 617 -18.87 10.20 -26.34
C ASP A 617 -19.05 11.59 -27.00
N SER A 618 -20.27 11.93 -27.41
CA SER A 618 -20.59 13.27 -27.91
C SER A 618 -20.68 14.33 -26.80
N MET A 619 -21.13 13.96 -25.58
CA MET A 619 -21.22 14.86 -24.42
C MET A 619 -19.86 15.20 -23.80
N TYR A 620 -18.90 14.31 -23.90
CA TYR A 620 -17.57 14.43 -23.27
C TYR A 620 -16.43 14.34 -24.31
N PRO A 621 -16.24 15.34 -25.19
CA PRO A 621 -15.34 15.28 -26.35
C PRO A 621 -13.86 15.08 -25.99
N LYS A 622 -13.48 15.31 -24.73
CA LYS A 622 -12.13 15.07 -24.24
C LYS A 622 -11.92 13.67 -23.66
N ILE A 623 -12.93 12.80 -23.74
CA ILE A 623 -12.86 11.41 -23.32
C ILE A 623 -13.44 10.56 -24.44
N ARG A 624 -12.65 9.64 -24.96
CA ARG A 624 -13.11 8.62 -25.90
C ARG A 624 -13.85 7.53 -25.11
N ILE A 625 -15.09 7.24 -25.50
CA ILE A 625 -15.93 6.23 -24.84
C ILE A 625 -16.22 5.11 -25.82
N ASP A 626 -15.52 3.99 -25.67
CA ASP A 626 -15.74 2.77 -26.45
C ASP A 626 -16.76 1.87 -25.74
N PHE A 627 -17.62 1.20 -26.51
CA PHE A 627 -18.47 0.12 -26.01
C PHE A 627 -17.93 -1.23 -26.45
N VAL A 628 -17.80 -2.17 -25.54
CA VAL A 628 -17.32 -3.53 -25.81
C VAL A 628 -18.31 -4.53 -25.24
N SER A 629 -18.90 -5.34 -26.12
CA SER A 629 -19.75 -6.46 -25.74
C SER A 629 -18.93 -7.75 -25.74
N VAL A 630 -19.05 -8.54 -24.70
CA VAL A 630 -18.30 -9.79 -24.50
C VAL A 630 -19.27 -10.93 -24.28
N GLN A 631 -19.25 -11.95 -25.13
CA GLN A 631 -20.08 -13.12 -24.96
C GLN A 631 -19.42 -14.11 -24.00
N GLY A 632 -20.13 -14.51 -22.94
CA GLY A 632 -19.68 -15.44 -21.91
C GLY A 632 -20.22 -15.11 -20.54
N ASP A 633 -19.68 -15.73 -19.51
CA ASP A 633 -20.06 -15.50 -18.11
C ASP A 633 -19.12 -14.48 -17.47
N PHE A 634 -19.69 -13.62 -16.60
CA PHE A 634 -18.90 -12.67 -15.81
C PHE A 634 -18.26 -13.39 -14.62
N ASN A 635 -17.02 -13.84 -14.81
CA ASN A 635 -16.27 -14.60 -13.82
C ASN A 635 -14.79 -14.13 -13.76
N PRO A 636 -14.02 -14.57 -12.76
CA PRO A 636 -12.60 -14.22 -12.63
C PRO A 636 -11.73 -14.51 -13.87
N ALA A 637 -12.00 -15.62 -14.57
CA ALA A 637 -11.24 -16.00 -15.76
C ALA A 637 -11.51 -15.04 -16.92
N THR A 638 -12.75 -14.60 -17.09
CA THR A 638 -13.14 -13.58 -18.08
C THR A 638 -12.43 -12.25 -17.83
N ILE A 639 -12.32 -11.82 -16.59
CA ILE A 639 -11.59 -10.58 -16.24
C ILE A 639 -10.10 -10.71 -16.55
N GLU A 640 -9.50 -11.85 -16.24
CA GLU A 640 -8.09 -12.12 -16.54
C GLU A 640 -7.84 -12.17 -18.05
N TRP A 641 -8.74 -12.81 -18.81
CA TRP A 641 -8.67 -12.84 -20.26
C TRP A 641 -8.76 -11.43 -20.87
N LEU A 642 -9.71 -10.63 -20.41
CA LEU A 642 -9.87 -9.24 -20.86
C LEU A 642 -8.64 -8.39 -20.50
N SER A 643 -8.05 -8.59 -19.33
CA SER A 643 -6.82 -7.92 -18.91
C SER A 643 -5.69 -8.17 -19.90
N LYS A 644 -5.49 -9.42 -20.29
CA LYS A 644 -4.46 -9.82 -21.26
C LYS A 644 -4.80 -9.35 -22.69
N LYS A 645 -6.05 -9.52 -23.13
CA LYS A 645 -6.50 -9.19 -24.48
C LYS A 645 -6.47 -7.70 -24.79
N MET A 646 -6.82 -6.88 -23.79
CA MET A 646 -6.90 -5.42 -23.94
C MET A 646 -5.65 -4.69 -23.43
N ASP A 647 -4.67 -5.41 -22.89
CA ASP A 647 -3.47 -4.86 -22.24
C ASP A 647 -3.81 -3.81 -21.17
N VAL A 648 -4.83 -4.12 -20.35
CA VAL A 648 -5.29 -3.28 -19.26
C VAL A 648 -5.11 -4.03 -17.94
N PRO A 649 -4.32 -3.50 -16.99
CA PRO A 649 -4.17 -4.15 -15.70
C PRO A 649 -5.51 -4.19 -14.95
N ARG A 650 -5.74 -5.27 -14.19
CA ARG A 650 -6.98 -5.47 -13.41
C ARG A 650 -7.31 -4.31 -12.48
N SER A 651 -6.28 -3.65 -11.96
CA SER A 651 -6.40 -2.44 -11.12
C SER A 651 -6.99 -1.22 -11.84
N MET A 652 -6.97 -1.22 -13.19
CA MET A 652 -7.58 -0.19 -14.04
C MET A 652 -8.92 -0.67 -14.63
N MET A 653 -9.47 -1.73 -14.07
CA MET A 653 -10.81 -2.22 -14.34
C MET A 653 -11.72 -1.85 -13.18
N PHE A 654 -12.88 -1.33 -13.48
CA PHE A 654 -13.82 -0.80 -12.50
C PHE A 654 -15.17 -1.52 -12.56
N ILE A 655 -15.77 -1.70 -11.40
CA ILE A 655 -17.18 -2.10 -11.24
C ILE A 655 -17.89 -1.11 -10.34
N THR A 656 -19.20 -1.05 -10.44
CA THR A 656 -20.03 -0.49 -9.37
C THR A 656 -20.08 -1.47 -8.20
N GLN A 657 -20.59 -1.00 -7.06
CA GLN A 657 -20.76 -1.81 -5.87
C GLN A 657 -21.49 -3.14 -6.22
N PRO A 658 -20.92 -4.30 -5.89
CA PRO A 658 -21.55 -5.59 -6.20
C PRO A 658 -22.80 -5.79 -5.36
N ASP A 659 -23.90 -6.30 -5.98
CA ASP A 659 -25.07 -6.75 -5.27
C ASP A 659 -24.75 -7.93 -4.34
N MET A 660 -25.38 -7.98 -3.17
CA MET A 660 -25.19 -9.05 -2.19
C MET A 660 -25.48 -10.46 -2.73
N VAL A 661 -26.21 -10.57 -3.83
CA VAL A 661 -26.65 -11.84 -4.42
C VAL A 661 -25.61 -12.46 -5.36
N SER A 662 -24.62 -11.69 -5.84
CA SER A 662 -23.56 -12.27 -6.65
C SER A 662 -22.52 -12.94 -5.75
N ALA A 663 -22.65 -14.24 -5.56
CA ALA A 663 -21.74 -15.09 -4.78
C ALA A 663 -20.28 -15.09 -5.30
N GLU A 664 -20.02 -14.49 -6.43
CA GLU A 664 -18.68 -14.35 -7.01
C GLU A 664 -18.04 -13.09 -6.48
N ARG A 665 -17.05 -13.26 -5.62
CA ARG A 665 -16.22 -12.19 -5.06
C ARG A 665 -15.35 -11.58 -6.17
N VAL A 666 -15.94 -10.75 -7.04
CA VAL A 666 -15.21 -10.07 -8.11
C VAL A 666 -14.14 -9.14 -7.53
N SER A 667 -14.30 -8.64 -6.31
CA SER A 667 -13.26 -7.93 -5.57
C SER A 667 -12.00 -8.78 -5.37
N SER A 668 -12.13 -10.11 -5.25
CA SER A 668 -10.98 -11.02 -5.13
C SER A 668 -10.11 -11.09 -6.39
N VAL A 669 -10.59 -10.58 -7.51
CA VAL A 669 -9.86 -10.59 -8.80
C VAL A 669 -9.03 -9.33 -9.00
N GLY A 670 -9.07 -8.38 -8.10
CA GLY A 670 -8.28 -7.14 -8.17
C GLY A 670 -8.93 -6.00 -8.97
N VAL A 671 -10.24 -6.05 -9.19
CA VAL A 671 -11.02 -4.99 -9.84
C VAL A 671 -11.39 -3.92 -8.80
N ARG A 672 -11.31 -2.65 -9.17
CA ARG A 672 -11.67 -1.52 -8.29
C ARG A 672 -13.17 -1.29 -8.27
N VAL A 673 -13.69 -1.01 -7.07
CA VAL A 673 -15.07 -0.57 -6.91
C VAL A 673 -15.11 0.96 -6.97
N ILE A 674 -15.88 1.53 -7.93
CA ILE A 674 -16.07 2.98 -8.03
C ILE A 674 -17.01 3.44 -6.92
N THR A 675 -16.57 4.49 -6.22
CA THR A 675 -17.37 5.15 -5.20
C THR A 675 -18.26 6.24 -5.82
N GLU A 676 -19.41 6.47 -5.22
CA GLU A 676 -20.28 7.60 -5.53
C GLU A 676 -19.59 8.94 -5.23
#